data_01a0c395063a07f9cfbd9d1416f65b9b
#
_entry.id   01a0c395063a07f9cfbd9d1416f65b9b
#
_cell.length_a   1.000
_cell.length_b   1.000
_cell.length_c   1.000
_cell.angle_alpha   90.00
_cell.angle_beta   90.00
_cell.angle_gamma   90.00
#
_symmetry.space_group_name_H-M   'P 1'
#
loop_
_entity.id
_entity.type
_entity.pdbx_description
1 polymer ?
#
loop_
_entity_poly.entity_id
_entity_poly.type
_entity_poly.pdbx_seq_one_letter_code
_entity_poly.pdbx_strand_id
1 'polypeptide(L)'
;MRLQSTGRTVVTGDDGRFEIAEVPIGNQELYVSAVDFILVKRAVTVAAGAVTDVSIVLAEGTGTYTETVNVRGTAGAGNIRRREPAVASQHTIGGRELQQLRGILTNDPLRAVQVLPAVAAGDDFRSEFAIRGAGVRQMNFTFEGIATPFLLHTVQQVHDSGSIAMVNGDVLEEITLLNGAYPERHGNRTAAEIDFLMREGSRDRVQSHLSVSAIDASGVVEGPLGGSKRGAWLFSARKSYLDLIVERLYPEQNLSFGFADTQAKLTYDVTSRHQVQVAFTGGRSRLERAPDLLGAGNLRDATNQSALAVLTWRYLPSPRVSLIQRAAVVENQFRNSSRDGAELDGGDAGEAIYRADASFSPAARVLVEGGGEARHTSGIGREQRLVAGRFQTREAYDSAATALSLYGQVRLGTSSGFSITPGVRVDHRSLVTRTTASPWLQMLWPVTAGLAVRGGGSLHHQEPDFAEVLGTRGTRDLRPERAYHADIGVEGRLGTSGRWQVTAYDREDRDLLRLPDTELRVVNGVVLNGSVTSHYLNALDGHARGLEWLVQRQSPNGFSGWASYALGFARYHDRTTGESFWGDFDQRHTVNLYGIYRLSDRLSVSARFRAGSNFPTTGYWASQGDLDYAGELSAGRNTLRVAPYSRLDARANRTFTWDRKRLTLFLEAINVYNRTNVRAALPSVNRRTFEATGLFEPMVPLIPSVGILLEF
;
A
#
# COMPACT_ATOMS: atom_id res chain seq x y z
N MET A 1 23.74 -22.88 9.17
CA MET A 1 23.69 -22.45 10.58
C MET A 1 25.10 -22.42 11.15
N ARG A 2 25.41 -21.49 12.02
CA ARG A 2 26.74 -21.30 12.62
C ARG A 2 26.61 -21.06 14.12
N LEU A 3 27.32 -21.85 14.93
CA LEU A 3 27.45 -21.61 16.36
C LEU A 3 28.54 -20.57 16.61
N GLN A 4 28.23 -19.47 17.33
CA GLN A 4 29.16 -18.33 17.47
C GLN A 4 30.36 -18.69 18.35
N SER A 5 30.15 -19.42 19.44
CA SER A 5 31.21 -19.75 20.43
C SER A 5 32.32 -20.63 19.85
N THR A 6 32.01 -21.56 18.95
CA THR A 6 32.99 -22.49 18.37
C THR A 6 33.27 -22.21 16.88
N GLY A 7 32.50 -21.34 16.23
CA GLY A 7 32.59 -21.13 14.81
C GLY A 7 32.13 -22.31 13.93
N ARG A 8 31.64 -23.40 14.53
CA ARG A 8 31.14 -24.57 13.80
C ARG A 8 29.95 -24.19 12.93
N THR A 9 29.95 -24.68 11.70
CA THR A 9 28.90 -24.43 10.71
C THR A 9 28.31 -25.78 10.28
N VAL A 10 26.96 -25.85 10.29
CA VAL A 10 26.22 -27.01 9.82
C VAL A 10 25.18 -26.55 8.79
N VAL A 11 24.96 -27.35 7.76
CA VAL A 11 23.89 -27.14 6.78
C VAL A 11 22.74 -28.07 7.13
N THR A 12 21.51 -27.60 7.04
CA THR A 12 20.30 -28.43 7.18
C THR A 12 20.26 -29.51 6.12
N GLY A 13 19.79 -30.70 6.50
CA GLY A 13 19.37 -31.72 5.53
C GLY A 13 18.17 -31.27 4.69
N ASP A 14 17.81 -32.10 3.72
CA ASP A 14 16.65 -31.84 2.83
C ASP A 14 15.31 -31.78 3.57
N ASP A 15 15.25 -32.36 4.78
CA ASP A 15 14.10 -32.31 5.70
C ASP A 15 14.11 -31.10 6.66
N GLY A 16 15.06 -30.20 6.47
CA GLY A 16 15.23 -29.00 7.30
C GLY A 16 15.84 -29.27 8.68
N ARG A 17 16.22 -30.51 9.00
CA ARG A 17 16.83 -30.87 10.27
C ARG A 17 18.32 -30.58 10.28
N PHE A 18 18.85 -30.32 11.48
CA PHE A 18 20.28 -30.14 11.71
C PHE A 18 20.66 -30.68 13.07
N GLU A 19 21.91 -31.04 13.21
CA GLU A 19 22.52 -31.44 14.46
C GLU A 19 23.89 -30.79 14.61
N ILE A 20 24.14 -30.23 15.79
CA ILE A 20 25.46 -29.70 16.18
C ILE A 20 25.90 -30.45 17.43
N ALA A 21 26.86 -31.34 17.26
CA ALA A 21 27.43 -32.10 18.38
C ALA A 21 28.48 -31.30 19.16
N GLU A 22 28.73 -31.69 20.39
CA GLU A 22 29.78 -31.13 21.28
C GLU A 22 29.65 -29.62 21.45
N VAL A 23 28.44 -29.13 21.70
CA VAL A 23 28.18 -27.72 21.97
C VAL A 23 28.57 -27.39 23.41
N PRO A 24 29.35 -26.30 23.68
CA PRO A 24 29.69 -25.92 25.04
C PRO A 24 28.46 -25.66 25.91
N ILE A 25 28.53 -26.05 27.19
CA ILE A 25 27.47 -25.87 28.18
C ILE A 25 27.24 -24.36 28.41
N GLY A 26 26.00 -23.98 28.67
CA GLY A 26 25.61 -22.59 28.96
C GLY A 26 24.88 -21.92 27.80
N ASN A 27 24.80 -20.61 27.84
CA ASN A 27 24.10 -19.81 26.81
C ASN A 27 24.96 -19.72 25.55
N GLN A 28 24.43 -20.24 24.46
CA GLN A 28 25.05 -20.27 23.15
C GLN A 28 24.25 -19.40 22.18
N GLU A 29 24.93 -18.82 21.19
CA GLU A 29 24.27 -18.09 20.11
C GLU A 29 24.38 -18.86 18.79
N LEU A 30 23.24 -19.17 18.20
CA LEU A 30 23.12 -19.84 16.92
C LEU A 30 22.69 -18.85 15.83
N TYR A 31 23.49 -18.77 14.79
CA TYR A 31 23.19 -17.95 13.59
C TYR A 31 22.65 -18.87 12.50
N VAL A 32 21.49 -18.53 11.98
CA VAL A 32 20.84 -19.28 10.91
C VAL A 32 20.60 -18.36 9.73
N SER A 33 21.15 -18.71 8.57
CA SER A 33 21.02 -17.94 7.33
C SER A 33 20.64 -18.86 6.19
N ALA A 34 19.74 -18.39 5.34
CA ALA A 34 19.50 -18.92 4.00
C ALA A 34 19.34 -17.72 3.06
N VAL A 35 19.58 -17.93 1.77
CA VAL A 35 19.39 -16.86 0.77
C VAL A 35 17.91 -16.52 0.69
N ASP A 36 17.57 -15.26 0.60
CA ASP A 36 16.23 -14.67 0.67
C ASP A 36 15.54 -14.70 2.05
N PHE A 37 16.23 -15.20 3.06
CA PHE A 37 15.71 -15.19 4.41
C PHE A 37 16.51 -14.24 5.30
N ILE A 38 15.79 -13.59 6.22
CA ILE A 38 16.43 -12.76 7.24
C ILE A 38 17.31 -13.65 8.12
N LEU A 39 18.57 -13.26 8.34
CA LEU A 39 19.46 -13.94 9.26
C LEU A 39 18.85 -13.95 10.67
N VAL A 40 18.62 -15.13 11.23
CA VAL A 40 18.10 -15.31 12.59
C VAL A 40 19.27 -15.57 13.53
N LYS A 41 19.37 -14.76 14.59
CA LYS A 41 20.23 -15.02 15.75
C LYS A 41 19.36 -15.62 16.85
N ARG A 42 19.72 -16.81 17.33
CA ARG A 42 18.98 -17.54 18.37
C ARG A 42 19.86 -17.83 19.58
N ALA A 43 19.47 -17.32 20.73
CA ALA A 43 20.06 -17.74 21.99
C ALA A 43 19.49 -19.11 22.39
N VAL A 44 20.37 -20.04 22.73
CA VAL A 44 20.03 -21.41 23.13
C VAL A 44 20.81 -21.75 24.40
N THR A 45 20.14 -22.24 25.42
CA THR A 45 20.79 -22.70 26.65
C THR A 45 21.06 -24.22 26.54
N VAL A 46 22.31 -24.59 26.59
CA VAL A 46 22.75 -25.99 26.49
C VAL A 46 23.05 -26.51 27.87
N ALA A 47 22.39 -27.60 28.28
CA ALA A 47 22.61 -28.28 29.52
C ALA A 47 23.60 -29.48 29.34
N ALA A 48 24.33 -29.82 30.38
CA ALA A 48 25.28 -30.94 30.34
C ALA A 48 24.57 -32.30 30.09
N GLY A 49 25.04 -33.05 29.10
CA GLY A 49 24.54 -34.38 28.79
C GLY A 49 23.11 -34.42 28.22
N ALA A 50 22.53 -33.29 27.84
CA ALA A 50 21.19 -33.21 27.29
C ALA A 50 21.19 -32.78 25.81
N VAL A 51 20.22 -33.28 25.08
CA VAL A 51 19.90 -32.79 23.72
C VAL A 51 18.94 -31.58 23.84
N THR A 52 19.29 -30.49 23.22
CA THR A 52 18.44 -29.30 23.17
C THR A 52 17.77 -29.18 21.81
N ASP A 53 16.47 -29.42 21.73
CA ASP A 53 15.70 -29.25 20.49
C ASP A 53 15.37 -27.79 20.24
N VAL A 54 15.70 -27.32 19.04
CA VAL A 54 15.47 -25.94 18.61
C VAL A 54 14.74 -25.94 17.27
N SER A 55 13.58 -25.33 17.24
CA SER A 55 12.86 -25.00 15.98
C SER A 55 13.07 -23.56 15.61
N ILE A 56 13.51 -23.31 14.38
CA ILE A 56 13.80 -21.96 13.87
C ILE A 56 13.05 -21.77 12.57
N VAL A 57 12.13 -20.80 12.56
CA VAL A 57 11.41 -20.37 11.37
C VAL A 57 12.14 -19.17 10.82
N LEU A 58 12.56 -19.25 9.56
CA LEU A 58 13.15 -18.13 8.83
C LEU A 58 12.03 -17.30 8.20
N ALA A 59 12.09 -15.99 8.34
CA ALA A 59 11.25 -15.06 7.62
C ALA A 59 11.91 -14.69 6.30
N GLU A 60 11.14 -14.62 5.22
CA GLU A 60 11.65 -14.15 3.93
C GLU A 60 12.08 -12.68 4.01
N GLY A 61 13.12 -12.34 3.31
CA GLY A 61 13.67 -11.00 3.23
C GLY A 61 15.15 -10.99 2.88
N THR A 62 15.57 -10.03 2.08
CA THR A 62 16.97 -9.77 1.75
C THR A 62 17.57 -8.85 2.82
N GLY A 63 17.72 -9.34 4.03
CA GLY A 63 18.21 -8.56 5.15
C GLY A 63 19.41 -9.19 5.82
N THR A 64 20.54 -8.47 5.90
CA THR A 64 21.57 -8.76 6.90
C THR A 64 21.06 -8.32 8.26
N TYR A 65 21.00 -9.27 9.18
CA TYR A 65 20.92 -9.05 10.61
C TYR A 65 19.74 -8.23 11.14
N THR A 66 18.64 -8.92 11.43
CA THR A 66 17.74 -8.43 12.47
C THR A 66 18.03 -9.26 13.74
N GLU A 67 18.45 -8.62 14.81
CA GLU A 67 18.35 -9.20 16.15
C GLU A 67 16.87 -9.41 16.45
N THR A 68 16.31 -10.52 16.01
CA THR A 68 14.99 -10.93 16.43
C THR A 68 15.20 -11.60 17.78
N VAL A 69 15.04 -10.85 18.85
CA VAL A 69 14.76 -11.44 20.16
C VAL A 69 13.38 -12.10 20.03
N ASN A 70 13.35 -13.36 19.63
CA ASN A 70 12.14 -14.15 19.68
C ASN A 70 11.85 -14.46 21.15
N VAL A 71 11.20 -13.53 21.82
CA VAL A 71 10.49 -13.85 23.05
C VAL A 71 9.35 -14.77 22.61
N ARG A 72 9.35 -16.03 23.07
CA ARG A 72 8.16 -16.89 23.04
C ARG A 72 7.10 -16.31 23.98
N GLY A 73 6.48 -15.26 23.55
CA GLY A 73 5.20 -14.79 23.99
C GLY A 73 4.37 -14.68 22.73
N THR A 74 3.10 -15.03 22.77
CA THR A 74 2.14 -14.68 21.74
C THR A 74 2.45 -13.24 21.33
N ALA A 75 2.98 -13.06 20.11
CA ALA A 75 3.39 -11.74 19.65
C ALA A 75 2.21 -10.79 19.83
N GLY A 76 2.39 -9.79 20.67
CA GLY A 76 1.37 -8.79 20.92
C GLY A 76 1.11 -8.02 19.65
N ALA A 77 -0.13 -7.57 19.49
CA ALA A 77 -0.53 -6.65 18.46
C ALA A 77 0.36 -5.40 18.39
N GLY A 78 0.56 -4.87 17.21
CA GLY A 78 1.18 -3.58 17.01
C GLY A 78 2.68 -3.60 16.70
N ASN A 79 3.16 -4.60 15.96
CA ASN A 79 4.54 -4.65 15.51
C ASN A 79 4.69 -4.21 14.05
N ILE A 80 5.27 -3.04 13.83
CA ILE A 80 5.73 -2.60 12.51
C ILE A 80 7.14 -3.15 12.32
N ARG A 81 7.34 -3.99 11.30
CA ARG A 81 8.61 -4.65 10.98
C ARG A 81 9.35 -3.96 9.85
N ARG A 82 10.54 -4.44 9.52
CA ARG A 82 11.34 -4.02 8.36
C ARG A 82 11.88 -5.23 7.62
N ARG A 83 11.76 -5.24 6.32
CA ARG A 83 12.39 -6.20 5.40
C ARG A 83 13.74 -5.70 4.89
N GLU A 84 13.80 -4.41 4.53
CA GLU A 84 15.01 -3.75 4.02
C GLU A 84 15.70 -2.96 5.14
N PRO A 85 16.72 -3.52 5.79
CA PRO A 85 17.30 -2.89 6.99
C PRO A 85 17.89 -1.51 6.75
N ALA A 86 18.36 -1.21 5.53
CA ALA A 86 18.99 0.06 5.20
C ALA A 86 17.98 1.17 4.84
N VAL A 87 16.76 0.84 4.45
CA VAL A 87 15.73 1.83 4.10
C VAL A 87 15.23 2.55 5.36
N ALA A 88 15.32 3.88 5.37
CA ALA A 88 14.91 4.68 6.52
C ALA A 88 13.40 4.61 6.77
N SER A 89 12.60 4.66 5.71
CA SER A 89 11.14 4.74 5.77
C SER A 89 10.48 3.50 5.18
N GLN A 90 10.69 2.36 5.81
CA GLN A 90 9.97 1.12 5.52
C GLN A 90 9.12 0.70 6.71
N HIS A 91 7.87 0.33 6.42
CA HIS A 91 6.92 -0.15 7.43
C HIS A 91 6.22 -1.40 6.92
N THR A 92 6.38 -2.52 7.63
CA THR A 92 5.71 -3.79 7.33
C THR A 92 4.74 -4.12 8.45
N ILE A 93 3.49 -4.39 8.11
CA ILE A 93 2.44 -4.84 9.02
C ILE A 93 2.17 -6.31 8.69
N GLY A 94 2.39 -7.20 9.65
CA GLY A 94 2.14 -8.63 9.48
C GLY A 94 0.65 -8.99 9.56
N GLY A 95 0.29 -10.18 9.09
CA GLY A 95 -1.11 -10.62 9.00
C GLY A 95 -1.86 -10.61 10.35
N ARG A 96 -1.18 -10.88 11.46
CA ARG A 96 -1.79 -10.79 12.81
C ARG A 96 -2.10 -9.36 13.21
N GLU A 97 -1.21 -8.43 12.91
CA GLU A 97 -1.41 -7.01 13.14
C GLU A 97 -2.51 -6.46 12.23
N LEU A 98 -2.55 -6.90 10.97
CA LEU A 98 -3.63 -6.59 10.04
C LEU A 98 -4.98 -7.03 10.58
N GLN A 99 -5.07 -8.25 11.14
CA GLN A 99 -6.29 -8.75 11.76
C GLN A 99 -6.74 -7.94 12.98
N GLN A 100 -5.83 -7.34 13.70
CA GLN A 100 -6.13 -6.53 14.89
C GLN A 100 -6.44 -5.08 14.54
N LEU A 101 -5.85 -4.57 13.45
CA LEU A 101 -6.20 -3.30 12.82
C LEU A 101 -7.51 -3.40 12.03
N ARG A 102 -8.07 -4.62 11.87
CA ARG A 102 -9.43 -4.77 11.38
C ARG A 102 -10.33 -3.91 12.24
N GLY A 103 -10.80 -2.99 11.75
CA GLY A 103 -11.79 -2.15 12.29
C GLY A 103 -12.27 -1.30 11.16
N ILE A 104 -13.59 -1.23 11.06
CA ILE A 104 -14.18 -0.06 10.58
C ILE A 104 -14.13 0.06 9.06
N LEU A 105 -15.19 -0.30 8.44
CA LEU A 105 -15.46 -0.12 7.03
C LEU A 105 -14.77 -1.14 6.11
N THR A 106 -14.83 -2.40 6.36
CA THR A 106 -14.29 -3.49 5.54
C THR A 106 -12.96 -4.07 6.04
N ASN A 107 -12.71 -5.32 5.72
CA ASN A 107 -11.43 -6.00 5.89
C ASN A 107 -10.43 -5.49 4.82
N ASP A 108 -10.20 -4.17 4.80
CA ASP A 108 -9.40 -3.46 3.82
C ASP A 108 -7.99 -3.18 4.36
N PRO A 109 -6.96 -3.84 3.82
CA PRO A 109 -5.58 -3.67 4.27
C PRO A 109 -5.04 -2.26 4.05
N LEU A 110 -5.55 -1.47 3.10
CA LEU A 110 -5.14 -0.08 2.91
C LEU A 110 -5.55 0.81 4.08
N ARG A 111 -6.66 0.49 4.76
CA ARG A 111 -7.05 1.17 6.00
C ARG A 111 -6.02 0.95 7.12
N ALA A 112 -5.35 -0.18 7.13
CA ALA A 112 -4.24 -0.42 8.05
C ALA A 112 -2.99 0.40 7.67
N VAL A 113 -2.73 0.60 6.38
CA VAL A 113 -1.64 1.48 5.92
C VAL A 113 -1.86 2.93 6.33
N GLN A 114 -3.11 3.41 6.34
CA GLN A 114 -3.46 4.79 6.71
C GLN A 114 -3.05 5.19 8.14
N VAL A 115 -2.66 4.27 9.01
CA VAL A 115 -2.17 4.59 10.37
C VAL A 115 -0.65 4.56 10.49
N LEU A 116 0.06 4.30 9.39
CA LEU A 116 1.51 4.33 9.36
C LEU A 116 2.05 5.78 9.36
N PRO A 117 3.31 5.99 9.74
CA PRO A 117 3.97 7.29 9.60
C PRO A 117 3.93 7.82 8.17
N ALA A 118 3.86 9.12 8.00
CA ALA A 118 3.85 9.83 6.72
C ALA A 118 2.62 9.60 5.83
N VAL A 119 1.66 8.79 6.25
CA VAL A 119 0.44 8.51 5.49
C VAL A 119 -0.65 9.50 5.91
N ALA A 120 -1.09 10.30 4.97
CA ALA A 120 -2.18 11.28 5.12
C ALA A 120 -3.42 10.78 4.37
N ALA A 121 -4.55 10.73 5.06
CA ALA A 121 -5.84 10.36 4.47
C ALA A 121 -6.88 11.41 4.87
N GLY A 122 -7.46 12.07 3.89
CA GLY A 122 -8.44 13.14 4.08
C GLY A 122 -9.86 12.75 3.68
N ASP A 123 -10.14 11.46 3.45
CA ASP A 123 -11.46 10.96 3.05
C ASP A 123 -11.80 9.69 3.82
N ASP A 124 -12.98 9.64 4.42
CA ASP A 124 -13.46 8.48 5.17
C ASP A 124 -14.11 7.41 4.28
N PHE A 125 -14.58 7.80 3.10
CA PHE A 125 -15.20 6.87 2.13
C PHE A 125 -14.17 6.15 1.26
N ARG A 126 -12.97 6.73 1.09
CA ARG A 126 -11.89 6.19 0.27
C ARG A 126 -10.78 5.61 1.12
N SER A 127 -10.23 4.50 0.68
CA SER A 127 -9.02 3.94 1.27
C SER A 127 -7.75 4.53 0.68
N GLU A 128 -7.88 5.39 -0.31
CA GLU A 128 -6.77 6.16 -0.86
C GLU A 128 -6.12 7.04 0.22
N PHE A 129 -4.85 7.27 0.02
CA PHE A 129 -4.04 8.10 0.91
C PHE A 129 -2.93 8.79 0.12
N ALA A 130 -2.33 9.77 0.73
CA ALA A 130 -1.16 10.43 0.22
C ALA A 130 0.06 10.14 1.08
N ILE A 131 1.24 10.12 0.47
CA ILE A 131 2.51 9.91 1.14
C ILE A 131 3.43 11.06 0.78
N ARG A 132 3.86 11.84 1.80
CA ARG A 132 4.79 12.98 1.59
C ARG A 132 4.33 13.91 0.47
N GLY A 133 3.02 14.22 0.42
CA GLY A 133 2.44 15.09 -0.59
C GLY A 133 2.21 14.49 -1.98
N ALA A 134 2.48 13.21 -2.19
CA ALA A 134 2.20 12.48 -3.42
C ALA A 134 0.92 11.66 -3.30
N GLY A 135 0.10 11.65 -4.36
CA GLY A 135 -1.13 10.87 -4.45
C GLY A 135 -0.94 9.46 -5.00
N VAL A 136 -2.04 8.71 -5.09
CA VAL A 136 -2.06 7.29 -5.51
C VAL A 136 -1.46 7.07 -6.90
N ARG A 137 -1.60 8.01 -7.84
CA ARG A 137 -1.01 7.92 -9.19
C ARG A 137 0.53 7.73 -9.15
N GLN A 138 1.18 8.26 -8.11
CA GLN A 138 2.63 8.21 -7.94
C GLN A 138 3.09 7.01 -7.08
N MET A 139 2.16 6.11 -6.72
CA MET A 139 2.44 4.94 -5.90
C MET A 139 2.36 3.66 -6.72
N ASN A 140 3.20 2.70 -6.39
CA ASN A 140 3.17 1.37 -6.94
C ASN A 140 2.44 0.41 -6.00
N PHE A 141 1.56 -0.41 -6.55
CA PHE A 141 0.93 -1.51 -5.83
C PHE A 141 1.45 -2.81 -6.40
N THR A 142 1.98 -3.68 -5.55
CA THR A 142 2.48 -4.99 -5.97
C THR A 142 1.69 -6.10 -5.29
N PHE A 143 1.47 -7.19 -6.00
CA PHE A 143 0.85 -8.39 -5.49
C PHE A 143 1.73 -9.58 -5.88
N GLU A 144 2.22 -10.32 -4.87
CA GLU A 144 3.15 -11.45 -5.09
C GLU A 144 4.38 -11.05 -5.92
N GLY A 145 4.84 -9.79 -5.77
CA GLY A 145 6.00 -9.24 -6.48
C GLY A 145 5.75 -8.82 -7.93
N ILE A 146 4.48 -8.68 -8.35
CA ILE A 146 4.07 -8.12 -9.63
C ILE A 146 3.37 -6.78 -9.40
N ALA A 147 3.92 -5.74 -10.01
CA ALA A 147 3.36 -4.39 -9.94
C ALA A 147 2.21 -4.21 -10.93
N THR A 148 1.07 -3.66 -10.46
CA THR A 148 -0.07 -3.30 -11.30
C THR A 148 -0.93 -2.23 -10.61
N PRO A 149 -1.54 -1.28 -11.35
CA PRO A 149 -2.45 -0.30 -10.77
C PRO A 149 -3.87 -0.85 -10.48
N PHE A 150 -4.18 -2.09 -10.89
CA PHE A 150 -5.54 -2.65 -10.91
C PHE A 150 -5.88 -3.46 -9.66
N LEU A 151 -5.34 -3.13 -8.50
CA LEU A 151 -5.58 -3.82 -7.22
C LEU A 151 -6.60 -3.11 -6.31
N LEU A 152 -7.35 -2.17 -6.85
CA LEU A 152 -8.35 -1.40 -6.12
C LEU A 152 -9.75 -1.60 -6.67
N HIS A 153 -10.72 -1.76 -5.76
CA HIS A 153 -12.13 -1.56 -6.05
C HIS A 153 -12.40 -0.06 -6.20
N THR A 154 -12.25 0.42 -7.39
CA THR A 154 -12.59 1.80 -7.75
C THR A 154 -13.39 1.75 -9.04
N VAL A 155 -14.19 2.75 -9.29
CA VAL A 155 -14.81 2.93 -10.61
C VAL A 155 -13.96 3.94 -11.36
N GLN A 156 -13.33 3.48 -12.43
CA GLN A 156 -12.46 4.31 -13.26
C GLN A 156 -13.20 5.55 -13.76
N GLN A 157 -12.52 6.69 -13.81
CA GLN A 157 -13.07 7.99 -14.24
C GLN A 157 -14.21 8.55 -13.37
N VAL A 158 -14.54 7.92 -12.24
CA VAL A 158 -15.57 8.41 -11.31
C VAL A 158 -14.92 8.93 -10.05
N HIS A 159 -14.95 10.23 -9.87
CA HIS A 159 -14.28 10.92 -8.77
C HIS A 159 -14.79 10.52 -7.37
N ASP A 160 -16.08 10.22 -7.27
CA ASP A 160 -16.76 9.86 -6.00
C ASP A 160 -16.86 8.35 -5.76
N SER A 161 -16.23 7.53 -6.60
CA SER A 161 -16.21 6.08 -6.38
C SER A 161 -15.33 5.73 -5.18
N GLY A 162 -15.76 4.74 -4.40
CA GLY A 162 -14.91 4.19 -3.35
C GLY A 162 -13.59 3.67 -3.92
N SER A 163 -12.55 3.67 -3.11
CA SER A 163 -11.32 2.94 -3.41
C SER A 163 -11.03 2.02 -2.23
N ILE A 164 -11.15 0.72 -2.45
CA ILE A 164 -10.97 -0.32 -1.44
C ILE A 164 -10.00 -1.33 -2.03
N ALA A 165 -9.07 -1.86 -1.23
CA ALA A 165 -8.18 -2.89 -1.73
C ALA A 165 -8.98 -4.10 -2.24
N MET A 166 -8.66 -4.56 -3.44
CA MET A 166 -9.24 -5.77 -4.01
C MET A 166 -8.72 -7.04 -3.32
N VAL A 167 -7.70 -6.91 -2.50
CA VAL A 167 -7.12 -8.01 -1.72
C VAL A 167 -7.73 -8.01 -0.32
N ASN A 168 -8.31 -9.15 0.08
CA ASN A 168 -8.83 -9.33 1.43
C ASN A 168 -7.66 -9.37 2.46
N GLY A 169 -7.72 -8.56 3.51
CA GLY A 169 -6.70 -8.54 4.56
C GLY A 169 -6.50 -9.88 5.29
N ASP A 170 -7.48 -10.80 5.24
CA ASP A 170 -7.41 -12.12 5.86
C ASP A 170 -6.46 -13.10 5.19
N VAL A 171 -6.18 -12.87 3.92
CA VAL A 171 -5.27 -13.74 3.16
C VAL A 171 -3.84 -13.22 3.15
N LEU A 172 -3.58 -12.04 3.71
CA LEU A 172 -2.24 -11.46 3.69
C LEU A 172 -1.36 -12.05 4.79
N GLU A 173 -0.14 -12.42 4.41
CA GLU A 173 0.99 -12.64 5.30
C GLU A 173 1.46 -11.31 5.88
N GLU A 174 1.60 -10.31 5.00
CA GLU A 174 1.98 -8.96 5.35
C GLU A 174 1.66 -7.95 4.23
N ILE A 175 1.65 -6.68 4.63
CA ILE A 175 1.68 -5.53 3.74
C ILE A 175 2.89 -4.67 4.07
N THR A 176 3.67 -4.31 3.05
CA THR A 176 4.85 -3.48 3.21
C THR A 176 4.67 -2.16 2.49
N LEU A 177 4.94 -1.07 3.19
CA LEU A 177 5.05 0.28 2.64
C LEU A 177 6.53 0.66 2.56
N LEU A 178 7.00 1.00 1.36
CA LEU A 178 8.30 1.59 1.08
C LEU A 178 8.10 3.02 0.60
N ASN A 179 8.75 3.98 1.22
CA ASN A 179 8.76 5.38 0.79
C ASN A 179 10.14 5.99 0.97
N GLY A 180 10.42 7.10 0.24
CA GLY A 180 11.73 7.74 0.24
C GLY A 180 12.76 7.03 -0.64
N ALA A 181 14.02 7.00 -0.19
CA ALA A 181 15.12 6.40 -0.94
C ALA A 181 15.14 4.87 -0.79
N TYR A 182 14.22 4.16 -1.41
CA TYR A 182 14.18 2.69 -1.44
C TYR A 182 14.75 2.14 -2.77
N PRO A 183 15.13 0.85 -2.85
CA PRO A 183 15.57 0.22 -4.10
C PRO A 183 14.47 0.19 -5.15
N GLU A 184 14.74 0.72 -6.32
CA GLU A 184 13.82 0.76 -7.46
C GLU A 184 13.67 -0.61 -8.17
N ARG A 185 13.25 -1.65 -7.46
CA ARG A 185 13.15 -3.01 -8.03
C ARG A 185 11.99 -3.19 -9.00
N HIS A 186 10.87 -2.48 -8.78
CA HIS A 186 9.68 -2.55 -9.63
C HIS A 186 9.59 -1.38 -10.61
N GLY A 187 10.10 -0.21 -10.23
CA GLY A 187 10.15 0.96 -11.09
C GLY A 187 8.79 1.60 -11.39
N ASN A 188 8.84 2.62 -12.23
CA ASN A 188 7.68 3.28 -12.84
C ASN A 188 6.74 4.01 -11.86
N ARG A 189 7.20 4.42 -10.68
CA ARG A 189 6.46 5.31 -9.76
C ARG A 189 7.45 6.16 -8.98
N THR A 190 7.02 7.39 -8.69
CA THR A 190 7.89 8.42 -8.13
C THR A 190 7.80 8.61 -6.63
N ALA A 191 6.87 7.97 -5.91
CA ALA A 191 6.67 8.30 -4.49
C ALA A 191 6.83 7.12 -3.53
N ALA A 192 6.13 6.02 -3.75
CA ALA A 192 6.09 4.90 -2.81
C ALA A 192 5.72 3.57 -3.48
N GLU A 193 5.97 2.48 -2.77
CA GLU A 193 5.54 1.14 -3.14
C GLU A 193 4.78 0.49 -1.98
N ILE A 194 3.65 -0.13 -2.29
CA ILE A 194 2.83 -0.90 -1.37
C ILE A 194 2.79 -2.34 -1.86
N ASP A 195 3.40 -3.24 -1.09
CA ASP A 195 3.51 -4.66 -1.44
C ASP A 195 2.55 -5.52 -0.62
N PHE A 196 1.71 -6.29 -1.32
CA PHE A 196 0.79 -7.26 -0.76
C PHE A 196 1.34 -8.67 -0.95
N LEU A 197 1.69 -9.34 0.14
CA LEU A 197 2.12 -10.72 0.14
C LEU A 197 1.03 -11.60 0.77
N MET A 198 0.54 -12.60 0.03
CA MET A 198 -0.39 -13.58 0.56
C MET A 198 0.33 -14.67 1.36
N ARG A 199 -0.31 -15.12 2.44
CA ARG A 199 0.14 -16.31 3.18
C ARG A 199 -0.07 -17.59 2.35
N GLU A 200 0.71 -18.63 2.62
CA GLU A 200 0.67 -19.86 1.84
C GLU A 200 -0.59 -20.73 2.09
N GLY A 201 -1.23 -20.56 3.23
CA GLY A 201 -2.25 -21.47 3.71
C GLY A 201 -1.71 -22.53 4.69
N SER A 202 -2.59 -23.37 5.21
CA SER A 202 -2.24 -24.38 6.21
C SER A 202 -1.71 -25.66 5.56
N ARG A 203 -0.52 -26.12 5.98
CA ARG A 203 0.06 -27.39 5.55
C ARG A 203 -0.32 -28.57 6.46
N ASP A 204 -0.97 -28.29 7.60
CA ASP A 204 -1.22 -29.30 8.64
C ASP A 204 -2.65 -29.84 8.57
N ARG A 205 -3.64 -28.97 8.41
CA ARG A 205 -5.06 -29.31 8.43
C ARG A 205 -5.90 -28.31 7.67
N VAL A 206 -7.13 -28.68 7.34
CA VAL A 206 -8.12 -27.73 6.82
C VAL A 206 -8.52 -26.79 7.97
N GLN A 207 -8.54 -25.51 7.67
CA GLN A 207 -8.96 -24.43 8.55
C GLN A 207 -9.90 -23.50 7.80
N SER A 208 -10.85 -22.93 8.51
CA SER A 208 -11.79 -21.99 7.93
C SER A 208 -11.95 -20.78 8.83
N HIS A 209 -12.13 -19.63 8.21
CA HIS A 209 -12.26 -18.36 8.84
C HIS A 209 -13.43 -17.62 8.18
N LEU A 210 -14.48 -17.33 8.95
CA LEU A 210 -15.65 -16.61 8.48
C LEU A 210 -15.76 -15.29 9.26
N SER A 211 -15.90 -14.20 8.56
CA SER A 211 -16.09 -12.87 9.15
C SER A 211 -17.37 -12.25 8.59
N VAL A 212 -18.19 -11.71 9.47
CA VAL A 212 -19.37 -10.92 9.10
C VAL A 212 -19.31 -9.64 9.91
N SER A 213 -19.28 -8.51 9.22
CA SER A 213 -19.29 -7.16 9.80
C SER A 213 -20.59 -6.44 9.43
N ALA A 214 -20.73 -5.17 9.82
CA ALA A 214 -21.87 -4.36 9.40
C ALA A 214 -21.93 -4.13 7.88
N ILE A 215 -20.81 -4.22 7.15
CA ILE A 215 -20.71 -3.76 5.75
C ILE A 215 -20.22 -4.82 4.76
N ASP A 216 -19.63 -5.92 5.24
CA ASP A 216 -19.17 -7.01 4.39
C ASP A 216 -19.27 -8.38 5.09
N ALA A 217 -19.26 -9.43 4.28
CA ALA A 217 -19.01 -10.79 4.71
C ALA A 217 -17.85 -11.36 3.92
N SER A 218 -16.97 -12.08 4.61
CA SER A 218 -15.84 -12.78 3.98
C SER A 218 -15.64 -14.17 4.56
N GLY A 219 -15.12 -15.07 3.71
CA GLY A 219 -14.76 -16.42 4.09
C GLY A 219 -13.38 -16.76 3.54
N VAL A 220 -12.58 -17.43 4.35
CA VAL A 220 -11.30 -18.01 3.94
C VAL A 220 -11.29 -19.46 4.34
N VAL A 221 -10.93 -20.33 3.40
CA VAL A 221 -10.73 -21.76 3.64
C VAL A 221 -9.35 -22.12 3.12
N GLU A 222 -8.63 -22.90 3.90
CA GLU A 222 -7.26 -23.30 3.56
C GLU A 222 -6.96 -24.71 4.08
N GLY A 223 -5.98 -25.36 3.48
CA GLY A 223 -5.63 -26.71 3.91
C GLY A 223 -4.41 -27.28 3.19
N PRO A 224 -3.96 -28.48 3.62
CA PRO A 224 -2.84 -29.16 3.01
C PRO A 224 -3.18 -29.65 1.60
N LEU A 225 -2.17 -29.63 0.73
CA LEU A 225 -2.24 -30.26 -0.59
C LEU A 225 -1.53 -31.62 -0.54
N GLY A 226 -2.33 -32.69 -0.55
CA GLY A 226 -1.84 -34.07 -0.42
C GLY A 226 -1.44 -34.47 1.00
N GLY A 227 -1.11 -35.76 1.20
CA GLY A 227 -0.79 -36.31 2.52
C GLY A 227 0.63 -36.02 3.06
N SER A 228 1.51 -35.45 2.23
CA SER A 228 2.95 -35.30 2.55
C SER A 228 3.33 -33.94 3.15
N LYS A 229 2.38 -33.07 3.44
CA LYS A 229 2.60 -31.69 3.91
C LYS A 229 3.52 -30.83 2.99
N ARG A 230 3.69 -31.27 1.75
CA ARG A 230 4.55 -30.59 0.75
C ARG A 230 3.88 -29.41 0.07
N GLY A 231 2.59 -29.21 0.32
CA GLY A 231 1.87 -28.11 -0.26
C GLY A 231 0.70 -27.66 0.58
N ALA A 232 0.20 -26.48 0.25
CA ALA A 232 -0.99 -25.88 0.85
C ALA A 232 -1.80 -25.18 -0.22
N TRP A 233 -3.07 -25.03 0.06
CA TRP A 233 -4.00 -24.20 -0.72
C TRP A 233 -4.76 -23.27 0.20
N LEU A 234 -5.12 -22.12 -0.37
CA LEU A 234 -5.93 -21.10 0.29
C LEU A 234 -6.92 -20.55 -0.74
N PHE A 235 -8.16 -20.36 -0.30
CA PHE A 235 -9.21 -19.70 -1.07
C PHE A 235 -9.95 -18.71 -0.19
N SER A 236 -10.27 -17.54 -0.74
CA SER A 236 -11.03 -16.47 -0.08
C SER A 236 -12.09 -15.91 -1.01
N ALA A 237 -13.23 -15.59 -0.44
CA ALA A 237 -14.27 -14.78 -1.10
C ALA A 237 -14.80 -13.73 -0.14
N ARG A 238 -15.02 -12.51 -0.66
CA ARG A 238 -15.57 -11.37 0.10
C ARG A 238 -16.66 -10.69 -0.73
N LYS A 239 -17.76 -10.32 -0.08
CA LYS A 239 -18.86 -9.55 -0.66
C LYS A 239 -19.24 -8.41 0.26
N SER A 240 -19.25 -7.20 -0.26
CA SER A 240 -19.77 -6.01 0.41
C SER A 240 -21.30 -5.93 0.25
N TYR A 241 -21.93 -5.40 1.27
CA TYR A 241 -23.33 -4.92 1.23
C TYR A 241 -23.40 -3.45 1.70
N LEU A 242 -22.34 -2.70 1.38
CA LEU A 242 -22.20 -1.27 1.68
C LEU A 242 -23.31 -0.44 1.02
N ASP A 243 -23.81 -0.89 -0.14
CA ASP A 243 -24.98 -0.37 -0.83
C ASP A 243 -26.18 -0.21 0.10
N LEU A 244 -26.56 -1.26 0.85
CA LEU A 244 -27.69 -1.24 1.79
C LEU A 244 -27.50 -0.24 2.93
N ILE A 245 -26.25 0.02 3.33
CA ILE A 245 -25.93 0.94 4.40
C ILE A 245 -25.95 2.39 3.92
N VAL A 246 -25.37 2.64 2.74
CA VAL A 246 -25.38 3.97 2.13
C VAL A 246 -26.81 4.43 1.86
N GLU A 247 -27.66 3.59 1.31
CA GLU A 247 -29.08 3.87 1.11
C GLU A 247 -29.81 4.22 2.42
N ARG A 248 -29.43 3.56 3.54
CA ARG A 248 -30.06 3.80 4.83
C ARG A 248 -29.58 5.08 5.51
N LEU A 249 -28.30 5.39 5.39
CA LEU A 249 -27.68 6.57 6.04
C LEU A 249 -27.85 7.86 5.22
N TYR A 250 -27.91 7.73 3.92
CA TYR A 250 -27.97 8.85 2.99
C TYR A 250 -29.06 8.63 1.91
N PRO A 251 -30.33 8.48 2.30
CA PRO A 251 -31.42 8.17 1.38
C PRO A 251 -31.61 9.21 0.28
N GLU A 252 -31.18 10.46 0.53
CA GLU A 252 -31.30 11.57 -0.42
C GLU A 252 -30.24 11.52 -1.52
N GLN A 253 -29.11 10.87 -1.30
CA GLN A 253 -28.04 10.77 -2.32
C GLN A 253 -28.27 9.70 -3.36
N ASN A 254 -29.18 8.75 -3.11
CA ASN A 254 -29.53 7.64 -4.02
C ASN A 254 -28.30 7.03 -4.73
N LEU A 255 -27.22 6.84 -3.97
CA LEU A 255 -25.95 6.29 -4.42
C LEU A 255 -25.77 4.90 -3.84
N SER A 256 -25.63 3.90 -4.69
CA SER A 256 -25.32 2.52 -4.34
C SER A 256 -23.90 2.19 -4.81
N PHE A 257 -23.04 1.71 -3.89
CA PHE A 257 -21.73 1.20 -4.23
C PHE A 257 -21.52 -0.17 -3.58
N GLY A 258 -21.21 -1.16 -4.39
CA GLY A 258 -20.94 -2.52 -3.93
C GLY A 258 -19.75 -3.15 -4.63
N PHE A 259 -19.13 -4.11 -3.96
CA PHE A 259 -18.02 -4.88 -4.53
C PHE A 259 -18.03 -6.34 -4.09
N ALA A 260 -17.33 -7.15 -4.85
CA ALA A 260 -17.01 -8.54 -4.51
C ALA A 260 -15.61 -8.87 -5.02
N ASP A 261 -14.88 -9.67 -4.27
CA ASP A 261 -13.58 -10.17 -4.67
C ASP A 261 -13.32 -11.61 -4.22
N THR A 262 -12.36 -12.22 -4.87
CA THR A 262 -11.90 -13.57 -4.56
C THR A 262 -10.37 -13.64 -4.70
N GLN A 263 -9.74 -14.42 -3.83
CA GLN A 263 -8.33 -14.74 -3.90
C GLN A 263 -8.12 -16.23 -3.77
N ALA A 264 -7.10 -16.72 -4.44
CA ALA A 264 -6.66 -18.11 -4.31
C ALA A 264 -5.13 -18.18 -4.34
N LYS A 265 -4.55 -19.06 -3.53
CA LYS A 265 -3.12 -19.39 -3.60
C LYS A 265 -2.93 -20.88 -3.45
N LEU A 266 -2.08 -21.42 -4.31
CA LEU A 266 -1.60 -22.80 -4.27
C LEU A 266 -0.09 -22.74 -4.15
N THR A 267 0.47 -23.44 -3.17
CA THR A 267 1.92 -23.57 -2.96
C THR A 267 2.29 -25.05 -2.91
N TYR A 268 3.31 -25.45 -3.65
CA TYR A 268 3.77 -26.83 -3.67
C TYR A 268 5.30 -26.93 -3.78
N ASP A 269 5.91 -27.64 -2.80
CA ASP A 269 7.34 -27.95 -2.81
C ASP A 269 7.58 -29.20 -3.68
N VAL A 270 7.95 -28.98 -4.94
CA VAL A 270 8.25 -30.05 -5.90
C VAL A 270 9.44 -30.88 -5.42
N THR A 271 10.46 -30.20 -4.90
CA THR A 271 11.58 -30.79 -4.17
C THR A 271 11.98 -29.83 -3.03
N SER A 272 12.97 -30.18 -2.21
CA SER A 272 13.56 -29.26 -1.22
C SER A 272 14.22 -28.00 -1.84
N ARG A 273 14.42 -27.99 -3.14
CA ARG A 273 15.04 -26.86 -3.88
C ARG A 273 14.10 -26.17 -4.85
N HIS A 274 12.96 -26.76 -5.16
CA HIS A 274 12.01 -26.26 -6.13
C HIS A 274 10.62 -26.09 -5.50
N GLN A 275 10.13 -24.89 -5.48
CA GLN A 275 8.78 -24.56 -5.07
C GLN A 275 8.03 -23.88 -6.22
N VAL A 276 6.79 -24.23 -6.42
CA VAL A 276 5.87 -23.61 -7.38
C VAL A 276 4.70 -23.02 -6.62
N GLN A 277 4.33 -21.81 -6.97
CA GLN A 277 3.17 -21.13 -6.42
C GLN A 277 2.30 -20.59 -7.55
N VAL A 278 0.99 -20.66 -7.38
CA VAL A 278 0.01 -19.98 -8.23
C VAL A 278 -0.83 -19.11 -7.33
N ALA A 279 -0.84 -17.81 -7.57
CA ALA A 279 -1.66 -16.86 -6.85
C ALA A 279 -2.63 -16.16 -7.80
N PHE A 280 -3.84 -15.93 -7.34
CA PHE A 280 -4.89 -15.24 -8.07
C PHE A 280 -5.58 -14.22 -7.17
N THR A 281 -5.89 -13.06 -7.70
CA THR A 281 -6.84 -12.11 -7.13
C THR A 281 -7.71 -11.55 -8.23
N GLY A 282 -9.00 -11.42 -7.97
CA GLY A 282 -9.94 -10.83 -8.90
C GLY A 282 -11.15 -10.23 -8.20
N GLY A 283 -11.69 -9.18 -8.76
CA GLY A 283 -12.81 -8.49 -8.16
C GLY A 283 -13.62 -7.65 -9.13
N ARG A 284 -14.82 -7.31 -8.68
CA ARG A 284 -15.74 -6.44 -9.39
C ARG A 284 -16.30 -5.39 -8.45
N SER A 285 -16.40 -4.16 -8.92
CA SER A 285 -17.12 -3.05 -8.27
C SER A 285 -18.22 -2.52 -9.16
N ARG A 286 -19.29 -2.04 -8.54
CA ARG A 286 -20.43 -1.41 -9.21
C ARG A 286 -20.87 -0.19 -8.41
N LEU A 287 -21.13 0.89 -9.13
CA LEU A 287 -21.75 2.11 -8.60
C LEU A 287 -23.01 2.36 -9.41
N GLU A 288 -24.12 2.69 -8.73
CA GLU A 288 -25.39 3.04 -9.34
C GLU A 288 -25.97 4.28 -8.67
N ARG A 289 -26.51 5.20 -9.45
CA ARG A 289 -27.22 6.40 -8.99
C ARG A 289 -28.66 6.37 -9.43
N ALA A 290 -29.59 6.85 -8.59
CA ALA A 290 -31.00 6.90 -8.94
C ALA A 290 -31.24 7.83 -10.14
N PRO A 291 -31.99 7.37 -11.14
CA PRO A 291 -32.15 8.08 -12.41
C PRO A 291 -32.93 9.39 -12.28
N ASP A 292 -33.84 9.50 -11.31
CA ASP A 292 -34.79 10.61 -11.18
C ASP A 292 -34.11 11.96 -10.86
N LEU A 293 -32.87 11.92 -10.32
CA LEU A 293 -32.09 13.10 -9.96
C LEU A 293 -31.03 13.48 -11.01
N LEU A 294 -30.94 12.69 -12.10
CA LEU A 294 -29.85 12.82 -13.05
C LEU A 294 -30.28 13.54 -14.36
N GLY A 295 -29.44 14.44 -14.86
CA GLY A 295 -29.51 14.91 -16.22
C GLY A 295 -29.12 13.83 -17.25
N ALA A 296 -29.53 13.99 -18.50
CA ALA A 296 -29.35 13.02 -19.58
C ALA A 296 -27.90 12.53 -19.79
N GLY A 297 -26.91 13.41 -19.60
CA GLY A 297 -25.49 13.09 -19.76
C GLY A 297 -24.78 12.72 -18.45
N ASN A 298 -25.49 12.62 -17.31
CA ASN A 298 -24.89 12.32 -16.04
C ASN A 298 -24.70 10.83 -15.87
N LEU A 299 -23.62 10.44 -15.18
CA LEU A 299 -23.30 9.07 -14.84
C LEU A 299 -24.43 8.44 -14.00
N ARG A 300 -24.95 7.31 -14.45
CA ARG A 300 -25.90 6.48 -13.73
C ARG A 300 -25.28 5.16 -13.24
N ASP A 301 -24.75 4.39 -14.15
CA ASP A 301 -24.16 3.07 -13.87
C ASP A 301 -22.67 3.09 -14.18
N ALA A 302 -21.89 2.53 -13.29
CA ALA A 302 -20.47 2.35 -13.50
C ALA A 302 -20.00 1.00 -12.96
N THR A 303 -19.19 0.31 -13.73
CA THR A 303 -18.64 -1.00 -13.35
C THR A 303 -17.15 -1.05 -13.61
N ASN A 304 -16.44 -1.75 -12.74
CA ASN A 304 -15.03 -2.08 -12.93
C ASN A 304 -14.79 -3.54 -12.55
N GLN A 305 -14.00 -4.25 -13.35
CA GLN A 305 -13.59 -5.63 -13.10
C GLN A 305 -12.09 -5.73 -13.31
N SER A 306 -11.39 -6.42 -12.39
CA SER A 306 -9.97 -6.65 -12.51
C SER A 306 -9.63 -8.09 -12.11
N ALA A 307 -8.64 -8.66 -12.75
CA ALA A 307 -8.10 -9.96 -12.43
C ALA A 307 -6.57 -9.97 -12.62
N LEU A 308 -5.88 -10.63 -11.71
CA LEU A 308 -4.43 -10.86 -11.77
C LEU A 308 -4.15 -12.31 -11.39
N ALA A 309 -3.40 -13.02 -12.23
CA ALA A 309 -2.87 -14.35 -11.94
C ALA A 309 -1.34 -14.32 -12.02
N VAL A 310 -0.69 -14.93 -11.04
CA VAL A 310 0.78 -14.99 -10.93
C VAL A 310 1.21 -16.45 -10.74
N LEU A 311 2.06 -16.94 -11.63
CA LEU A 311 2.80 -18.19 -11.46
C LEU A 311 4.22 -17.83 -10.99
N THR A 312 4.62 -18.35 -9.85
CA THR A 312 5.97 -18.17 -9.30
C THR A 312 6.68 -19.53 -9.22
N TRP A 313 7.89 -19.58 -9.75
CA TRP A 313 8.81 -20.68 -9.54
C TRP A 313 10.04 -20.19 -8.80
N ARG A 314 10.25 -20.76 -7.60
CA ARG A 314 11.44 -20.52 -6.77
C ARG A 314 12.38 -21.70 -6.90
N TYR A 315 13.64 -21.42 -7.17
CA TYR A 315 14.70 -22.41 -7.26
C TYR A 315 15.89 -22.02 -6.37
N LEU A 316 16.26 -22.89 -5.46
CA LEU A 316 17.38 -22.74 -4.53
C LEU A 316 18.48 -23.76 -4.86
N PRO A 317 19.34 -23.48 -5.87
CA PRO A 317 20.39 -24.42 -6.28
C PRO A 317 21.40 -24.68 -5.17
N SER A 318 21.62 -23.69 -4.29
CA SER A 318 22.49 -23.80 -3.13
C SER A 318 22.05 -22.84 -2.03
N PRO A 319 22.55 -22.98 -0.77
CA PRO A 319 22.25 -22.02 0.29
C PRO A 319 22.73 -20.58 0.03
N ARG A 320 23.48 -20.37 -1.05
CA ARG A 320 24.03 -19.04 -1.43
C ARG A 320 23.37 -18.43 -2.65
N VAL A 321 22.51 -19.17 -3.33
CA VAL A 321 21.89 -18.74 -4.59
C VAL A 321 20.39 -18.98 -4.52
N SER A 322 19.61 -17.95 -4.85
CA SER A 322 18.19 -18.04 -5.06
C SER A 322 17.83 -17.49 -6.44
N LEU A 323 16.91 -18.16 -7.12
CA LEU A 323 16.31 -17.72 -8.37
C LEU A 323 14.80 -17.76 -8.21
N ILE A 324 14.15 -16.65 -8.54
CA ILE A 324 12.69 -16.54 -8.49
C ILE A 324 12.23 -16.07 -9.86
N GLN A 325 11.36 -16.84 -10.50
CA GLN A 325 10.78 -16.48 -11.79
C GLN A 325 9.27 -16.34 -11.63
N ARG A 326 8.70 -15.30 -12.23
CA ARG A 326 7.27 -15.02 -12.21
C ARG A 326 6.77 -14.81 -13.62
N ALA A 327 5.64 -15.43 -13.93
CA ALA A 327 4.84 -15.12 -15.11
C ALA A 327 3.46 -14.66 -14.64
N ALA A 328 2.98 -13.55 -15.17
CA ALA A 328 1.71 -13.00 -14.74
C ALA A 328 0.89 -12.46 -15.91
N VAL A 329 -0.42 -12.51 -15.74
CA VAL A 329 -1.40 -11.86 -16.61
C VAL A 329 -2.32 -10.99 -15.77
N VAL A 330 -2.60 -9.79 -16.25
CA VAL A 330 -3.50 -8.82 -15.64
C VAL A 330 -4.54 -8.43 -16.66
N GLU A 331 -5.78 -8.35 -16.23
CA GLU A 331 -6.88 -7.84 -17.04
C GLU A 331 -7.70 -6.85 -16.23
N ASN A 332 -8.08 -5.76 -16.84
CA ASN A 332 -9.00 -4.77 -16.28
C ASN A 332 -9.99 -4.34 -17.34
N GLN A 333 -11.25 -4.23 -16.96
CA GLN A 333 -12.32 -3.72 -17.80
C GLN A 333 -13.21 -2.79 -16.98
N PHE A 334 -13.53 -1.62 -17.54
CA PHE A 334 -14.52 -0.74 -16.94
C PHE A 334 -15.49 -0.17 -17.96
N ARG A 335 -16.71 0.14 -17.51
CA ARG A 335 -17.79 0.73 -18.31
C ARG A 335 -18.61 1.67 -17.45
N ASN A 336 -18.80 2.89 -17.92
CA ASN A 336 -19.58 3.94 -17.30
C ASN A 336 -20.69 4.37 -18.27
N SER A 337 -21.92 4.40 -17.81
CA SER A 337 -23.10 4.71 -18.64
C SER A 337 -23.89 5.88 -18.08
N SER A 338 -24.46 6.68 -18.97
CA SER A 338 -25.34 7.79 -18.63
C SER A 338 -26.71 7.30 -18.15
N ARG A 339 -27.55 8.23 -17.66
CA ARG A 339 -28.94 7.97 -17.30
C ARG A 339 -29.71 7.25 -18.42
N ASP A 340 -29.47 7.62 -19.66
CA ASP A 340 -30.19 7.08 -20.81
C ASP A 340 -29.50 5.86 -21.45
N GLY A 341 -28.48 5.28 -20.76
CA GLY A 341 -27.78 4.06 -21.17
C GLY A 341 -26.67 4.28 -22.21
N ALA A 342 -26.37 5.53 -22.59
CA ALA A 342 -25.24 5.80 -23.48
C ALA A 342 -23.92 5.60 -22.71
N GLU A 343 -22.92 4.99 -23.36
CA GLU A 343 -21.58 4.87 -22.80
C GLU A 343 -20.94 6.27 -22.65
N LEU A 344 -20.49 6.59 -21.45
CA LEU A 344 -19.74 7.82 -21.15
C LEU A 344 -18.25 7.55 -21.23
N ASP A 345 -17.81 6.51 -20.52
CA ASP A 345 -16.42 6.10 -20.46
C ASP A 345 -16.35 4.57 -20.51
N GLY A 346 -15.34 4.05 -21.16
CA GLY A 346 -15.04 2.64 -21.18
C GLY A 346 -13.58 2.37 -21.50
N GLY A 347 -13.09 1.26 -21.04
CA GLY A 347 -11.71 0.83 -21.31
C GLY A 347 -11.48 -0.62 -20.97
N ASP A 348 -10.54 -1.20 -21.72
CA ASP A 348 -10.00 -2.53 -21.52
C ASP A 348 -8.48 -2.43 -21.45
N ALA A 349 -7.86 -3.01 -20.43
CA ALA A 349 -6.42 -3.06 -20.28
C ALA A 349 -5.97 -4.49 -20.01
N GLY A 350 -4.90 -4.91 -20.69
CA GLY A 350 -4.29 -6.23 -20.52
C GLY A 350 -2.79 -6.11 -20.33
N GLU A 351 -2.22 -6.91 -19.42
CA GLU A 351 -0.77 -7.00 -19.24
C GLU A 351 -0.32 -8.46 -19.25
N ALA A 352 0.76 -8.75 -19.96
CA ALA A 352 1.51 -10.00 -19.87
C ALA A 352 2.92 -9.69 -19.37
N ILE A 353 3.31 -10.32 -18.25
CA ILE A 353 4.53 -9.97 -17.53
C ILE A 353 5.36 -11.22 -17.28
N TYR A 354 6.65 -11.13 -17.56
CA TYR A 354 7.64 -12.10 -17.11
C TYR A 354 8.73 -11.38 -16.32
N ARG A 355 9.01 -11.87 -15.12
CA ARG A 355 10.02 -11.31 -14.21
C ARG A 355 10.90 -12.41 -13.65
N ALA A 356 12.21 -12.18 -13.63
CA ALA A 356 13.19 -13.05 -13.00
C ALA A 356 14.07 -12.26 -12.05
N ASP A 357 14.22 -12.75 -10.83
CA ASP A 357 15.04 -12.18 -9.77
C ASP A 357 16.06 -13.23 -9.32
N ALA A 358 17.30 -12.82 -9.09
CA ALA A 358 18.37 -13.66 -8.60
C ALA A 358 19.08 -13.00 -7.42
N SER A 359 19.47 -13.79 -6.43
CA SER A 359 20.33 -13.35 -5.35
C SER A 359 21.49 -14.34 -5.13
N PHE A 360 22.66 -13.79 -4.81
CA PHE A 360 23.88 -14.52 -4.60
C PHE A 360 24.71 -13.96 -3.45
N SER A 361 25.04 -14.80 -2.47
CA SER A 361 25.88 -14.45 -1.32
C SER A 361 27.27 -15.10 -1.43
N PRO A 362 28.21 -14.47 -2.14
CA PRO A 362 29.57 -15.02 -2.29
C PRO A 362 30.33 -15.12 -0.97
N ALA A 363 30.03 -14.22 -0.04
CA ALA A 363 30.62 -14.15 1.28
C ALA A 363 29.60 -13.71 2.33
N ALA A 364 29.83 -13.97 3.59
CA ALA A 364 28.92 -13.65 4.71
C ALA A 364 28.48 -12.16 4.81
N ARG A 365 29.17 -11.24 4.11
CA ARG A 365 28.92 -9.81 4.17
C ARG A 365 28.71 -9.17 2.81
N VAL A 366 28.59 -10.00 1.79
CA VAL A 366 28.34 -9.57 0.41
C VAL A 366 27.10 -10.26 -0.08
N LEU A 367 26.10 -9.49 -0.49
CA LEU A 367 24.91 -9.97 -1.17
C LEU A 367 24.80 -9.23 -2.51
N VAL A 368 24.73 -9.99 -3.58
CA VAL A 368 24.50 -9.49 -4.94
C VAL A 368 23.07 -9.86 -5.33
N GLU A 369 22.30 -8.91 -5.76
CA GLU A 369 20.92 -9.11 -6.21
C GLU A 369 20.75 -8.45 -7.56
N GLY A 370 19.96 -9.07 -8.43
CA GLY A 370 19.62 -8.51 -9.73
C GLY A 370 18.42 -9.21 -10.33
N GLY A 371 17.81 -8.55 -11.28
CA GLY A 371 16.65 -9.12 -11.96
C GLY A 371 16.28 -8.35 -13.21
N GLY A 372 15.30 -8.89 -13.92
CA GLY A 372 14.76 -8.30 -15.12
C GLY A 372 13.28 -8.55 -15.27
N GLU A 373 12.61 -7.65 -15.97
CA GLU A 373 11.19 -7.74 -16.28
C GLU A 373 10.95 -7.42 -17.75
N ALA A 374 10.15 -8.23 -18.41
CA ALA A 374 9.55 -7.94 -19.70
C ALA A 374 8.04 -7.83 -19.51
N ARG A 375 7.46 -6.69 -19.91
CA ARG A 375 6.04 -6.39 -19.78
C ARG A 375 5.48 -5.96 -21.12
N HIS A 376 4.42 -6.63 -21.56
CA HIS A 376 3.61 -6.20 -22.68
C HIS A 376 2.28 -5.70 -22.16
N THR A 377 1.91 -4.47 -22.48
CA THR A 377 0.65 -3.83 -22.06
C THR A 377 -0.15 -3.47 -23.28
N SER A 378 -1.43 -3.82 -23.30
CA SER A 378 -2.41 -3.37 -24.28
C SER A 378 -3.49 -2.54 -23.59
N GLY A 379 -4.01 -1.53 -24.26
CA GLY A 379 -5.03 -0.68 -23.69
C GLY A 379 -5.94 -0.07 -24.75
N ILE A 380 -7.24 -0.12 -24.49
CA ILE A 380 -8.27 0.57 -25.22
C ILE A 380 -9.01 1.47 -24.24
N GLY A 381 -9.17 2.73 -24.59
CA GLY A 381 -9.91 3.69 -23.77
C GLY A 381 -10.73 4.64 -24.61
N ARG A 382 -11.92 4.97 -24.10
CA ARG A 382 -12.83 5.94 -24.73
C ARG A 382 -13.56 6.74 -23.66
N GLU A 383 -13.56 8.06 -23.81
CA GLU A 383 -14.37 8.99 -23.00
C GLU A 383 -15.28 9.80 -23.94
N GLN A 384 -16.56 9.94 -23.57
CA GLN A 384 -17.53 10.76 -24.28
C GLN A 384 -18.25 11.69 -23.30
N ARG A 385 -18.65 12.86 -23.78
CA ARG A 385 -19.51 13.78 -23.04
C ARG A 385 -20.65 14.31 -23.88
N LEU A 386 -21.79 14.53 -23.24
CA LEU A 386 -22.94 15.15 -23.87
C LEU A 386 -22.72 16.68 -23.96
N VAL A 387 -22.57 17.20 -25.18
CA VAL A 387 -22.39 18.62 -25.48
C VAL A 387 -23.46 19.05 -26.47
N ALA A 388 -24.28 20.01 -26.09
CA ALA A 388 -25.39 20.51 -26.93
C ALA A 388 -26.30 19.39 -27.49
N GLY A 389 -26.63 18.39 -26.67
CA GLY A 389 -27.53 17.28 -27.03
C GLY A 389 -26.88 16.17 -27.89
N ARG A 390 -25.57 16.21 -28.11
CA ARG A 390 -24.84 15.18 -28.86
C ARG A 390 -23.66 14.68 -28.03
N PHE A 391 -23.41 13.35 -28.06
CA PHE A 391 -22.18 12.78 -27.48
C PHE A 391 -20.97 13.11 -28.36
N GLN A 392 -19.96 13.68 -27.77
CA GLN A 392 -18.68 13.99 -28.39
C GLN A 392 -17.57 13.20 -27.70
N THR A 393 -16.73 12.52 -28.48
CA THR A 393 -15.56 11.83 -27.97
C THR A 393 -14.55 12.86 -27.47
N ARG A 394 -14.16 12.72 -26.20
CA ARG A 394 -13.13 13.54 -25.55
C ARG A 394 -11.78 12.86 -25.50
N GLU A 395 -11.79 11.53 -25.37
CA GLU A 395 -10.60 10.73 -25.29
C GLU A 395 -10.82 9.43 -26.06
N ALA A 396 -9.85 9.00 -26.83
CA ALA A 396 -9.85 7.69 -27.47
C ALA A 396 -8.42 7.25 -27.75
N TYR A 397 -8.11 6.00 -27.41
CA TYR A 397 -6.88 5.33 -27.81
C TYR A 397 -7.13 3.82 -27.91
N ASP A 398 -6.34 3.17 -28.79
CA ASP A 398 -6.23 1.72 -28.94
C ASP A 398 -4.76 1.43 -29.27
N SER A 399 -4.04 0.83 -28.33
CA SER A 399 -2.60 0.68 -28.48
C SER A 399 -2.02 -0.42 -27.59
N ALA A 400 -0.78 -0.81 -27.95
CA ALA A 400 0.03 -1.69 -27.14
C ALA A 400 1.47 -1.17 -27.03
N ALA A 401 2.12 -1.49 -25.93
CA ALA A 401 3.51 -1.10 -25.67
C ALA A 401 4.26 -2.20 -24.93
N THR A 402 5.58 -2.22 -25.09
CA THR A 402 6.46 -3.15 -24.37
C THR A 402 7.46 -2.38 -23.51
N ALA A 403 7.66 -2.86 -22.30
CA ALA A 403 8.68 -2.38 -21.39
C ALA A 403 9.68 -3.50 -21.09
N LEU A 404 10.97 -3.18 -21.16
CA LEU A 404 12.06 -4.05 -20.75
C LEU A 404 12.84 -3.37 -19.64
N SER A 405 13.10 -4.07 -18.56
CA SER A 405 13.74 -3.52 -17.37
C SER A 405 14.79 -4.47 -16.84
N LEU A 406 15.91 -3.91 -16.37
CA LEU A 406 16.97 -4.65 -15.69
C LEU A 406 17.37 -3.88 -14.43
N TYR A 407 17.64 -4.57 -13.34
CA TYR A 407 18.20 -3.94 -12.14
C TYR A 407 19.29 -4.80 -11.53
N GLY A 408 20.16 -4.15 -10.76
CA GLY A 408 21.18 -4.82 -9.96
C GLY A 408 21.58 -3.99 -8.77
N GLN A 409 21.92 -4.66 -7.68
CA GLN A 409 22.47 -4.05 -6.48
C GLN A 409 23.49 -4.96 -5.80
N VAL A 410 24.38 -4.36 -5.03
CA VAL A 410 25.35 -5.09 -4.21
C VAL A 410 25.34 -4.53 -2.79
N ARG A 411 25.04 -5.38 -1.81
CA ARG A 411 25.17 -5.02 -0.41
C ARG A 411 26.56 -5.42 0.08
N LEU A 412 27.28 -4.45 0.61
CA LEU A 412 28.61 -4.59 1.19
C LEU A 412 28.53 -4.29 2.68
N GLY A 413 28.82 -5.27 3.52
CA GLY A 413 28.78 -5.15 4.97
C GLY A 413 30.15 -5.25 5.62
N THR A 414 30.29 -4.72 6.84
CA THR A 414 31.48 -4.83 7.72
C THR A 414 31.19 -5.71 8.93
N SER A 415 32.23 -5.99 9.72
CA SER A 415 32.09 -6.71 11.00
C SER A 415 31.34 -5.93 12.07
N SER A 416 31.37 -4.61 11.99
CA SER A 416 30.62 -3.72 12.89
C SER A 416 29.13 -3.63 12.55
N GLY A 417 28.68 -4.29 11.45
CA GLY A 417 27.29 -4.21 10.97
C GLY A 417 27.00 -3.00 10.08
N PHE A 418 27.99 -2.12 9.85
CA PHE A 418 27.84 -1.07 8.82
C PHE A 418 27.67 -1.72 7.45
N SER A 419 26.76 -1.21 6.65
CA SER A 419 26.58 -1.65 5.27
C SER A 419 26.17 -0.53 4.33
N ILE A 420 26.61 -0.67 3.07
CA ILE A 420 26.18 0.17 1.96
C ILE A 420 25.59 -0.72 0.86
N THR A 421 24.60 -0.21 0.14
CA THR A 421 23.92 -0.93 -0.93
C THR A 421 23.74 0.00 -2.14
N PRO A 422 24.77 0.14 -3.01
CA PRO A 422 24.58 0.76 -4.32
C PRO A 422 23.78 -0.15 -5.24
N GLY A 423 22.96 0.46 -6.10
CA GLY A 423 22.20 -0.24 -7.12
C GLY A 423 21.78 0.68 -8.26
N VAL A 424 21.31 0.09 -9.33
CA VAL A 424 20.78 0.80 -10.50
C VAL A 424 19.72 -0.06 -11.20
N ARG A 425 18.70 0.60 -11.73
CA ARG A 425 17.72 0.04 -12.66
C ARG A 425 17.81 0.78 -13.99
N VAL A 426 17.64 0.05 -15.08
CA VAL A 426 17.52 0.60 -16.44
C VAL A 426 16.22 0.10 -17.03
N ASP A 427 15.41 1.03 -17.53
CA ASP A 427 14.13 0.76 -18.18
C ASP A 427 14.16 1.26 -19.63
N HIS A 428 13.67 0.43 -20.55
CA HIS A 428 13.39 0.83 -21.94
C HIS A 428 11.91 0.63 -22.23
N ARG A 429 11.25 1.67 -22.76
CA ARG A 429 9.82 1.65 -23.06
C ARG A 429 9.53 2.06 -24.49
N SER A 430 8.74 1.25 -25.17
CA SER A 430 8.40 1.48 -26.57
C SER A 430 7.38 2.60 -26.76
N LEU A 431 6.52 2.88 -25.76
CA LEU A 431 5.47 3.92 -25.84
C LEU A 431 6.06 5.31 -26.12
N VAL A 432 7.13 5.67 -25.44
CA VAL A 432 7.84 6.94 -25.60
C VAL A 432 9.23 6.76 -26.23
N THR A 433 9.61 5.53 -26.57
CA THR A 433 10.90 5.13 -27.18
C THR A 433 12.09 5.74 -26.42
N ARG A 434 12.10 5.57 -25.10
CA ARG A 434 13.13 6.13 -24.20
C ARG A 434 13.73 5.07 -23.30
N THR A 435 14.96 5.33 -22.90
CA THR A 435 15.69 4.54 -21.90
C THR A 435 16.01 5.45 -20.73
N THR A 436 15.66 5.02 -19.52
CA THR A 436 15.92 5.72 -18.27
C THR A 436 16.83 4.89 -17.38
N ALA A 437 17.58 5.55 -16.50
CA ALA A 437 18.40 4.91 -15.47
C ALA A 437 18.10 5.50 -14.10
N SER A 438 17.76 4.64 -13.15
CA SER A 438 17.35 4.97 -11.78
C SER A 438 18.39 4.41 -10.79
N PRO A 439 19.45 5.15 -10.44
CA PRO A 439 20.43 4.74 -9.45
C PRO A 439 19.90 4.97 -8.03
N TRP A 440 20.40 4.16 -7.08
CA TRP A 440 20.21 4.36 -5.65
C TRP A 440 21.44 3.99 -4.86
N LEU A 441 21.55 4.57 -3.66
CA LEU A 441 22.53 4.23 -2.65
C LEU A 441 21.83 4.20 -1.29
N GLN A 442 22.02 3.12 -0.55
CA GLN A 442 21.49 3.00 0.81
C GLN A 442 22.62 2.72 1.79
N MET A 443 22.44 3.15 3.04
CA MET A 443 23.38 3.00 4.13
C MET A 443 22.66 2.57 5.40
N LEU A 444 23.24 1.61 6.10
CA LEU A 444 22.90 1.25 7.47
C LEU A 444 24.16 1.37 8.33
N TRP A 445 24.09 2.13 9.40
CA TRP A 445 25.15 2.27 10.38
C TRP A 445 24.63 2.00 11.80
N PRO A 446 24.81 0.78 12.35
CA PRO A 446 24.61 0.52 13.76
C PRO A 446 25.68 1.24 14.58
N VAL A 447 25.29 2.36 15.22
CA VAL A 447 26.23 3.19 16.03
C VAL A 447 26.51 2.50 17.35
N THR A 448 25.48 1.91 17.96
CA THR A 448 25.55 1.08 19.17
C THR A 448 24.60 -0.11 19.04
N ALA A 449 24.61 -1.00 20.03
CA ALA A 449 23.63 -2.11 20.10
C ALA A 449 22.16 -1.66 20.18
N GLY A 450 21.92 -0.39 20.54
CA GLY A 450 20.56 0.15 20.69
C GLY A 450 20.24 1.33 19.77
N LEU A 451 21.20 1.81 18.97
CA LEU A 451 21.08 3.02 18.12
C LEU A 451 21.61 2.73 16.72
N ALA A 452 20.83 3.02 15.70
CA ALA A 452 21.22 2.90 14.31
C ALA A 452 20.85 4.15 13.49
N VAL A 453 21.71 4.50 12.53
CA VAL A 453 21.45 5.50 11.49
C VAL A 453 21.20 4.77 10.18
N ARG A 454 20.21 5.21 9.45
CA ARG A 454 19.81 4.68 8.12
C ARG A 454 19.61 5.84 7.17
N GLY A 455 19.78 5.59 5.90
CA GLY A 455 19.46 6.61 4.92
C GLY A 455 19.96 6.26 3.54
N GLY A 456 19.69 7.15 2.62
CA GLY A 456 20.10 6.96 1.25
C GLY A 456 19.63 8.06 0.33
N GLY A 457 19.97 7.88 -0.95
CA GLY A 457 19.45 8.67 -2.04
C GLY A 457 19.06 7.77 -3.20
N SER A 458 18.06 8.19 -3.96
CA SER A 458 17.59 7.46 -5.15
C SER A 458 17.00 8.41 -6.18
N LEU A 459 17.04 7.99 -7.44
CA LEU A 459 16.33 8.61 -8.54
C LEU A 459 15.25 7.65 -9.03
N HIS A 460 14.01 8.10 -9.08
CA HIS A 460 12.87 7.36 -9.56
C HIS A 460 12.32 7.98 -10.84
N HIS A 461 11.81 7.14 -11.74
CA HIS A 461 11.15 7.57 -12.96
C HIS A 461 9.72 7.02 -13.01
N GLN A 462 8.80 7.81 -13.58
CA GLN A 462 7.45 7.38 -13.89
C GLN A 462 7.12 7.76 -15.32
N GLU A 463 6.78 6.76 -16.12
CA GLU A 463 6.44 6.92 -17.51
C GLU A 463 5.00 7.41 -17.68
N PRO A 464 4.69 8.17 -18.72
CA PRO A 464 3.32 8.54 -19.06
C PRO A 464 2.50 7.33 -19.50
N ASP A 465 1.18 7.40 -19.27
CA ASP A 465 0.21 6.38 -19.66
C ASP A 465 -0.26 6.53 -21.12
N PHE A 466 -0.99 5.54 -21.66
CA PHE A 466 -1.51 5.56 -23.04
C PHE A 466 -2.35 6.81 -23.33
N ALA A 467 -3.26 7.19 -22.47
CA ALA A 467 -4.10 8.37 -22.64
C ALA A 467 -3.28 9.66 -22.68
N GLU A 468 -2.21 9.74 -21.89
CA GLU A 468 -1.33 10.91 -21.81
C GLU A 468 -0.46 11.09 -23.07
N VAL A 469 -0.14 10.00 -23.77
CA VAL A 469 0.70 10.02 -24.98
C VAL A 469 -0.11 9.98 -26.27
N LEU A 470 -1.10 9.09 -26.35
CA LEU A 470 -1.80 8.70 -27.57
C LEU A 470 -3.25 9.18 -27.63
N GLY A 471 -3.81 9.55 -26.49
CA GLY A 471 -5.17 10.04 -26.41
C GLY A 471 -5.38 11.36 -27.15
N THR A 472 -6.62 11.80 -27.25
CA THR A 472 -7.01 13.05 -27.93
C THR A 472 -6.30 14.28 -27.36
N ARG A 473 -6.04 14.26 -26.04
CA ARG A 473 -5.27 15.30 -25.32
C ARG A 473 -3.82 14.89 -25.07
N GLY A 474 -3.40 13.81 -25.67
CA GLY A 474 -2.06 13.26 -25.53
C GLY A 474 -0.98 14.08 -26.21
N THR A 475 0.23 13.95 -25.74
CA THR A 475 1.43 14.55 -26.33
C THR A 475 2.49 13.46 -26.52
N ARG A 476 2.92 13.25 -27.76
CA ARG A 476 3.84 12.13 -28.11
C ARG A 476 5.25 12.30 -27.58
N ASP A 477 5.68 13.55 -27.33
CA ASP A 477 7.06 13.85 -26.89
C ASP A 477 7.18 14.02 -25.37
N LEU A 478 6.24 13.47 -24.60
CA LEU A 478 6.30 13.51 -23.15
C LEU A 478 7.57 12.80 -22.63
N ARG A 479 8.13 13.38 -21.60
CA ARG A 479 9.27 12.83 -20.87
C ARG A 479 8.75 12.10 -19.63
N PRO A 480 9.47 11.05 -19.17
CA PRO A 480 9.21 10.48 -17.86
C PRO A 480 9.29 11.52 -16.76
N GLU A 481 8.34 11.48 -15.84
CA GLU A 481 8.41 12.22 -14.58
C GLU A 481 9.58 11.68 -13.75
N ARG A 482 10.25 12.54 -12.96
CA ARG A 482 11.41 12.18 -12.17
C ARG A 482 11.27 12.65 -10.73
N ALA A 483 11.72 11.83 -9.80
CA ALA A 483 11.81 12.21 -8.40
C ALA A 483 13.18 11.82 -7.81
N TYR A 484 13.88 12.79 -7.25
CA TYR A 484 15.11 12.60 -6.50
C TYR A 484 14.74 12.51 -5.01
N HIS A 485 15.08 11.42 -4.37
CA HIS A 485 14.83 11.21 -2.95
C HIS A 485 16.13 11.23 -2.17
N ALA A 486 16.09 11.86 -1.02
CA ALA A 486 17.13 11.76 0.00
C ALA A 486 16.45 11.65 1.37
N ASP A 487 16.81 10.64 2.16
CA ASP A 487 16.33 10.52 3.52
C ASP A 487 17.40 9.99 4.48
N ILE A 488 17.30 10.44 5.71
CA ILE A 488 18.11 9.99 6.82
C ILE A 488 17.22 9.74 8.03
N GLY A 489 17.38 8.59 8.66
CA GLY A 489 16.65 8.20 9.84
C GLY A 489 17.56 7.76 10.96
N VAL A 490 17.21 8.12 12.17
CA VAL A 490 17.83 7.63 13.39
C VAL A 490 16.79 6.83 14.16
N GLU A 491 17.14 5.63 14.56
CA GLU A 491 16.27 4.80 15.38
C GLU A 491 16.99 4.30 16.62
N GLY A 492 16.22 4.13 17.69
CA GLY A 492 16.72 3.65 18.96
C GLY A 492 15.73 2.75 19.68
N ARG A 493 16.24 1.98 20.65
CA ARG A 493 15.43 1.18 21.57
C ARG A 493 14.91 2.05 22.71
N LEU A 494 13.69 1.75 23.15
CA LEU A 494 13.04 2.36 24.30
C LEU A 494 12.74 1.24 25.31
N GLY A 495 13.70 0.99 26.19
CA GLY A 495 13.66 -0.17 27.09
C GLY A 495 13.69 -1.49 26.32
N THR A 496 13.08 -2.54 26.87
CA THR A 496 13.06 -3.90 26.29
C THR A 496 11.92 -4.14 25.31
N SER A 497 10.90 -3.28 25.31
CA SER A 497 9.65 -3.50 24.58
C SER A 497 9.26 -2.35 23.64
N GLY A 498 10.10 -1.32 23.53
CA GLY A 498 9.83 -0.16 22.72
C GLY A 498 10.95 0.19 21.75
N ARG A 499 10.59 0.95 20.72
CA ARG A 499 11.52 1.60 19.79
C ARG A 499 11.01 2.98 19.41
N TRP A 500 11.91 3.85 19.02
CA TRP A 500 11.60 5.13 18.42
C TRP A 500 12.40 5.32 17.13
N GLN A 501 11.89 6.17 16.28
CA GLN A 501 12.52 6.54 15.02
C GLN A 501 12.20 7.99 14.70
N VAL A 502 13.18 8.69 14.15
CA VAL A 502 13.02 10.01 13.55
C VAL A 502 13.63 9.96 12.16
N THR A 503 12.89 10.41 11.14
CA THR A 503 13.34 10.43 9.75
C THR A 503 13.17 11.83 9.18
N ALA A 504 14.22 12.39 8.60
CA ALA A 504 14.15 13.58 7.75
C ALA A 504 14.17 13.14 6.29
N TYR A 505 13.38 13.80 5.45
CA TYR A 505 13.32 13.51 4.04
C TYR A 505 13.26 14.77 3.17
N ASP A 506 13.81 14.63 1.96
CA ASP A 506 13.72 15.60 0.87
C ASP A 506 13.41 14.85 -0.43
N ARG A 507 12.37 15.30 -1.16
CA ARG A 507 12.04 14.82 -2.50
C ARG A 507 11.95 16.01 -3.43
N GLU A 508 12.71 15.98 -4.53
CA GLU A 508 12.66 16.94 -5.61
C GLU A 508 12.02 16.29 -6.83
N ASP A 509 10.87 16.82 -7.26
CA ASP A 509 10.12 16.36 -8.43
C ASP A 509 10.45 17.23 -9.65
N ARG A 510 10.64 16.61 -10.81
CA ARG A 510 10.93 17.26 -12.08
C ARG A 510 10.10 16.66 -13.20
N ASP A 511 9.75 17.51 -14.16
CA ASP A 511 9.02 17.13 -15.37
C ASP A 511 7.67 16.44 -15.09
N LEU A 512 7.02 16.76 -13.96
CA LEU A 512 5.69 16.23 -13.66
C LEU A 512 4.69 16.65 -14.73
N LEU A 513 3.80 15.71 -15.05
CA LEU A 513 2.76 15.93 -16.06
C LEU A 513 1.64 16.84 -15.52
N ARG A 514 1.19 17.69 -16.36
CA ARG A 514 0.04 18.55 -16.13
C ARG A 514 -0.85 18.61 -17.38
N LEU A 515 -2.15 18.60 -17.14
CA LEU A 515 -3.15 19.01 -18.12
C LEU A 515 -3.58 20.46 -17.75
N PRO A 516 -3.18 21.48 -18.51
CA PRO A 516 -3.50 22.87 -18.20
C PRO A 516 -5.01 23.15 -18.17
N ASP A 517 -5.40 24.20 -17.41
CA ASP A 517 -6.76 24.73 -17.37
C ASP A 517 -7.84 23.74 -16.93
N THR A 518 -7.48 22.74 -16.12
CA THR A 518 -8.44 21.75 -15.58
C THR A 518 -8.98 22.13 -14.21
N GLU A 519 -8.35 23.06 -13.50
CA GLU A 519 -8.80 23.49 -12.17
C GLU A 519 -9.95 24.48 -12.27
N LEU A 520 -10.94 24.31 -11.40
CA LEU A 520 -12.04 25.25 -11.25
C LEU A 520 -11.56 26.48 -10.48
N ARG A 521 -11.33 27.58 -11.19
CA ARG A 521 -10.88 28.87 -10.63
C ARG A 521 -11.23 30.05 -11.56
N VAL A 522 -11.09 31.26 -11.07
CA VAL A 522 -11.30 32.49 -11.86
C VAL A 522 -9.96 33.05 -12.28
N VAL A 523 -9.70 33.16 -13.58
CA VAL A 523 -8.51 33.80 -14.12
C VAL A 523 -8.94 34.89 -15.12
N ASN A 524 -8.49 36.12 -14.90
CA ASN A 524 -8.86 37.27 -15.73
C ASN A 524 -10.38 37.44 -15.92
N GLY A 525 -11.17 37.22 -14.85
CA GLY A 525 -12.62 37.34 -14.89
C GLY A 525 -13.36 36.20 -15.62
N VAL A 526 -12.68 35.13 -15.96
CA VAL A 526 -13.28 33.94 -16.60
C VAL A 526 -13.18 32.73 -15.69
N VAL A 527 -14.28 31.99 -15.52
CA VAL A 527 -14.28 30.73 -14.80
C VAL A 527 -13.66 29.64 -15.68
N LEU A 528 -12.51 29.15 -15.27
CA LEU A 528 -11.90 27.98 -15.86
C LEU A 528 -12.58 26.73 -15.29
N ASN A 529 -12.95 25.78 -16.13
CA ASN A 529 -13.56 24.52 -15.71
C ASN A 529 -13.13 23.34 -16.59
N GLY A 530 -11.90 23.36 -17.05
CA GLY A 530 -11.31 22.38 -17.95
C GLY A 530 -11.43 22.78 -19.43
N SER A 531 -10.29 22.99 -20.06
CA SER A 531 -10.22 23.16 -21.50
C SER A 531 -10.28 21.81 -22.20
N VAL A 532 -11.15 21.68 -23.20
CA VAL A 532 -11.20 20.48 -24.06
C VAL A 532 -10.05 20.41 -25.05
N THR A 533 -9.29 21.50 -25.18
CA THR A 533 -8.18 21.66 -26.16
C THR A 533 -6.80 21.61 -25.51
N SER A 534 -6.71 21.53 -24.19
CA SER A 534 -5.42 21.41 -23.50
C SER A 534 -4.81 20.04 -23.70
N HIS A 535 -3.51 19.99 -23.92
CA HIS A 535 -2.72 18.78 -24.03
C HIS A 535 -1.83 18.58 -22.79
N TYR A 536 -1.47 17.35 -22.50
CA TYR A 536 -0.53 17.01 -21.43
C TYR A 536 0.85 17.61 -21.70
N LEU A 537 1.44 18.19 -20.67
CA LEU A 537 2.76 18.83 -20.70
C LEU A 537 3.60 18.41 -19.49
N ASN A 538 4.90 18.26 -19.67
CA ASN A 538 5.86 18.18 -18.55
C ASN A 538 6.13 19.59 -18.02
N ALA A 539 5.21 20.14 -17.26
CA ALA A 539 5.21 21.55 -16.89
C ALA A 539 5.50 21.82 -15.42
N LEU A 540 5.36 20.82 -14.53
CA LEU A 540 5.52 21.05 -13.11
C LEU A 540 6.88 20.55 -12.61
N ASP A 541 7.50 21.37 -11.76
CA ASP A 541 8.59 20.99 -10.87
C ASP A 541 8.11 21.17 -9.42
N GLY A 542 8.62 20.39 -8.48
CA GLY A 542 8.18 20.47 -7.10
C GLY A 542 9.17 19.96 -6.08
N HIS A 543 8.83 20.13 -4.82
CA HIS A 543 9.56 19.49 -3.73
C HIS A 543 8.61 19.10 -2.60
N ALA A 544 8.99 18.03 -1.88
CA ALA A 544 8.33 17.62 -0.66
C ALA A 544 9.39 17.35 0.42
N ARG A 545 9.28 18.04 1.57
CA ARG A 545 10.26 18.02 2.66
C ARG A 545 9.58 17.82 3.98
N GLY A 546 10.23 17.14 4.91
CA GLY A 546 9.65 16.99 6.24
C GLY A 546 10.42 16.14 7.21
N LEU A 547 9.79 16.00 8.38
CA LEU A 547 10.26 15.19 9.50
C LEU A 547 9.16 14.24 9.95
N GLU A 548 9.53 13.02 10.24
CA GLU A 548 8.63 11.96 10.70
C GLU A 548 9.13 11.39 12.01
N TRP A 549 8.24 11.21 12.97
CA TRP A 549 8.50 10.58 14.26
C TRP A 549 7.63 9.35 14.41
N LEU A 550 8.19 8.29 14.93
CA LEU A 550 7.50 7.07 15.30
C LEU A 550 7.97 6.62 16.68
N VAL A 551 7.04 6.34 17.56
CA VAL A 551 7.29 5.60 18.80
C VAL A 551 6.39 4.39 18.81
N GLN A 552 6.96 3.22 19.05
CA GLN A 552 6.26 1.95 19.07
C GLN A 552 6.57 1.19 20.36
N ARG A 553 5.53 0.62 20.94
CA ARG A 553 5.65 -0.30 22.07
C ARG A 553 4.98 -1.62 21.74
N GLN A 554 5.62 -2.72 22.11
CA GLN A 554 5.08 -4.06 22.01
C GLN A 554 5.16 -4.75 23.38
N SER A 555 4.03 -5.26 23.86
CA SER A 555 3.97 -6.01 25.11
C SER A 555 3.15 -7.29 24.89
N PRO A 556 3.60 -8.44 25.37
CA PRO A 556 2.82 -9.68 25.32
C PRO A 556 1.57 -9.59 26.21
N ASN A 557 1.68 -8.88 27.32
CA ASN A 557 0.62 -8.72 28.32
C ASN A 557 0.45 -7.22 28.64
N GLY A 558 -0.59 -6.61 28.11
CA GLY A 558 -0.87 -5.20 28.37
C GLY A 558 -0.98 -4.36 27.09
N PHE A 559 -0.45 -3.14 27.14
CA PHE A 559 -0.57 -2.17 26.04
C PHE A 559 0.47 -2.41 24.96
N SER A 560 0.00 -2.53 23.69
CA SER A 560 0.81 -2.50 22.48
C SER A 560 0.26 -1.47 21.52
N GLY A 561 1.12 -0.85 20.71
CA GLY A 561 0.69 0.13 19.73
C GLY A 561 1.82 1.05 19.28
N TRP A 562 1.46 2.09 18.55
CA TRP A 562 2.38 3.14 18.11
C TRP A 562 1.73 4.51 18.06
N ALA A 563 2.57 5.51 18.12
CA ALA A 563 2.26 6.89 17.87
C ALA A 563 3.20 7.42 16.79
N SER A 564 2.64 8.06 15.78
CA SER A 564 3.42 8.76 14.76
C SER A 564 2.95 10.19 14.56
N TYR A 565 3.91 11.05 14.27
CA TYR A 565 3.68 12.42 13.85
C TYR A 565 4.55 12.72 12.64
N ALA A 566 3.99 13.40 11.65
CA ALA A 566 4.72 13.91 10.50
C ALA A 566 4.45 15.41 10.32
N LEU A 567 5.53 16.15 10.10
CA LEU A 567 5.52 17.53 9.63
C LEU A 567 6.05 17.51 8.20
N GLY A 568 5.24 17.92 7.22
CA GLY A 568 5.62 17.89 5.81
C GLY A 568 5.11 19.08 5.02
N PHE A 569 5.82 19.42 3.96
CA PHE A 569 5.48 20.50 3.05
C PHE A 569 5.68 20.01 1.62
N ALA A 570 4.67 20.16 0.76
CA ALA A 570 4.75 19.87 -0.66
C ALA A 570 4.36 21.11 -1.47
N ARG A 571 5.24 21.58 -2.35
CA ARG A 571 5.02 22.77 -3.17
C ARG A 571 5.45 22.51 -4.60
N TYR A 572 4.69 23.02 -5.53
CA TYR A 572 4.95 22.90 -6.96
C TYR A 572 5.10 24.28 -7.63
N HIS A 573 5.81 24.28 -8.73
CA HIS A 573 5.99 25.43 -9.62
C HIS A 573 5.64 25.01 -11.03
N ASP A 574 4.72 25.75 -11.66
CA ASP A 574 4.34 25.58 -13.04
C ASP A 574 5.19 26.46 -13.95
N ARG A 575 6.03 25.81 -14.76
CA ARG A 575 6.94 26.51 -15.67
C ARG A 575 6.22 27.23 -16.81
N THR A 576 4.98 26.85 -17.14
CA THR A 576 4.21 27.48 -18.22
C THR A 576 3.52 28.76 -17.78
N THR A 577 3.05 28.82 -16.54
CA THR A 577 2.35 29.98 -15.99
C THR A 577 3.22 30.82 -15.05
N GLY A 578 4.35 30.28 -14.56
CA GLY A 578 5.17 30.89 -13.51
C GLY A 578 4.56 30.81 -12.11
N GLU A 579 3.40 30.17 -11.94
CA GLU A 579 2.69 30.06 -10.68
C GLU A 579 3.35 29.07 -9.74
N SER A 580 3.43 29.40 -8.45
CA SER A 580 3.87 28.48 -7.40
C SER A 580 2.74 28.26 -6.39
N PHE A 581 2.42 27.00 -6.09
CA PHE A 581 1.28 26.63 -5.26
C PHE A 581 1.59 25.41 -4.38
N TRP A 582 0.78 25.21 -3.34
CA TRP A 582 0.86 24.02 -2.50
C TRP A 582 0.33 22.79 -3.25
N GLY A 583 0.97 21.65 -3.09
CA GLY A 583 0.49 20.40 -3.70
C GLY A 583 -0.90 20.02 -3.21
N ASP A 584 -1.68 19.32 -4.04
CA ASP A 584 -3.05 18.91 -3.72
C ASP A 584 -3.13 18.05 -2.46
N PHE A 585 -2.04 17.35 -2.10
CA PHE A 585 -1.91 16.50 -0.92
C PHE A 585 -0.94 17.08 0.12
N ASP A 586 -0.74 18.41 0.16
CA ASP A 586 0.09 19.06 1.17
C ASP A 586 -0.63 19.08 2.53
N GLN A 587 -0.52 18.00 3.30
CA GLN A 587 -0.95 17.95 4.70
C GLN A 587 0.23 18.22 5.62
N ARG A 588 0.30 19.41 6.21
CA ARG A 588 1.45 19.85 7.01
C ARG A 588 1.64 19.06 8.28
N HIS A 589 0.56 18.77 8.98
CA HIS A 589 0.59 18.03 10.24
C HIS A 589 -0.24 16.76 10.07
N THR A 590 0.35 15.63 10.39
CA THR A 590 -0.32 14.32 10.39
C THR A 590 0.00 13.60 11.68
N VAL A 591 -1.04 13.20 12.41
CA VAL A 591 -0.94 12.41 13.65
C VAL A 591 -1.69 11.11 13.44
N ASN A 592 -1.03 9.98 13.68
CA ASN A 592 -1.65 8.66 13.67
C ASN A 592 -1.27 7.93 14.96
N LEU A 593 -2.29 7.54 15.74
CA LEU A 593 -2.14 6.77 16.97
C LEU A 593 -2.92 5.46 16.84
N TYR A 594 -2.32 4.39 17.26
CA TYR A 594 -2.98 3.10 17.39
C TYR A 594 -2.57 2.44 18.69
N GLY A 595 -3.53 1.89 19.40
CA GLY A 595 -3.27 1.14 20.61
C GLY A 595 -4.26 0.00 20.81
N ILE A 596 -3.75 -1.10 21.35
CA ILE A 596 -4.55 -2.22 21.82
C ILE A 596 -4.13 -2.57 23.23
N TYR A 597 -5.12 -2.83 24.07
CA TYR A 597 -4.92 -3.28 25.44
C TYR A 597 -5.65 -4.60 25.67
N ARG A 598 -4.92 -5.59 26.15
CA ARG A 598 -5.48 -6.89 26.51
C ARG A 598 -5.91 -6.84 27.98
N LEU A 599 -7.21 -6.77 28.20
CA LEU A 599 -7.81 -6.77 29.55
C LEU A 599 -7.80 -8.17 30.17
N SER A 600 -7.94 -9.20 29.34
CA SER A 600 -7.82 -10.62 29.72
C SER A 600 -7.52 -11.45 28.46
N ASP A 601 -7.30 -12.75 28.60
CA ASP A 601 -7.12 -13.67 27.46
C ASP A 601 -8.33 -13.72 26.52
N ARG A 602 -9.50 -13.27 26.99
CA ARG A 602 -10.77 -13.29 26.25
C ARG A 602 -11.28 -11.90 25.85
N LEU A 603 -10.71 -10.83 26.40
CA LEU A 603 -11.20 -9.48 26.19
C LEU A 603 -10.05 -8.53 25.84
N SER A 604 -10.15 -7.88 24.70
CA SER A 604 -9.25 -6.82 24.28
C SER A 604 -10.00 -5.60 23.78
N VAL A 605 -9.41 -4.43 24.00
CA VAL A 605 -9.91 -3.16 23.47
C VAL A 605 -8.82 -2.53 22.63
N SER A 606 -9.20 -1.90 21.53
CA SER A 606 -8.28 -1.14 20.67
C SER A 606 -8.90 0.21 20.30
N ALA A 607 -8.02 1.16 20.02
CA ALA A 607 -8.43 2.47 19.56
C ALA A 607 -7.45 2.96 18.48
N ARG A 608 -8.00 3.71 17.54
CA ARG A 608 -7.26 4.37 16.48
C ARG A 608 -7.65 5.85 16.44
N PHE A 609 -6.68 6.71 16.52
CA PHE A 609 -6.87 8.15 16.37
C PHE A 609 -6.08 8.66 15.19
N ARG A 610 -6.72 9.46 14.34
CA ARG A 610 -6.08 10.17 13.24
C ARG A 610 -6.42 11.64 13.33
N ALA A 611 -5.45 12.50 13.07
CA ALA A 611 -5.66 13.93 12.93
C ALA A 611 -4.70 14.51 11.89
N GLY A 612 -5.15 15.55 11.20
CA GLY A 612 -4.35 16.23 10.20
C GLY A 612 -4.82 17.64 9.92
N SER A 613 -3.90 18.47 9.41
CA SER A 613 -4.22 19.84 8.98
C SER A 613 -5.04 19.90 7.69
N ASN A 614 -5.36 18.72 7.13
CA ASN A 614 -6.10 18.51 5.89
C ASN A 614 -5.40 19.08 4.65
N PHE A 615 -6.01 18.91 3.47
CA PHE A 615 -5.44 19.26 2.18
C PHE A 615 -5.82 20.68 1.75
N PRO A 616 -5.02 21.35 0.90
CA PRO A 616 -5.41 22.60 0.30
C PRO A 616 -6.46 22.41 -0.79
N THR A 617 -7.18 23.48 -1.10
CA THR A 617 -8.18 23.54 -2.17
C THR A 617 -8.21 24.92 -2.78
N THR A 618 -8.75 25.03 -3.99
CA THR A 618 -8.98 26.30 -4.70
C THR A 618 -10.33 26.88 -4.29
N GLY A 619 -10.41 28.17 -4.07
CA GLY A 619 -11.59 28.89 -3.63
C GLY A 619 -11.44 29.47 -2.21
N TYR A 620 -12.35 30.30 -1.81
CA TYR A 620 -12.49 30.76 -0.44
C TYR A 620 -13.97 30.87 -0.06
N TRP A 621 -14.28 30.91 1.24
CA TRP A 621 -15.64 31.01 1.75
C TRP A 621 -15.79 32.16 2.74
N ALA A 622 -16.93 32.80 2.69
CA ALA A 622 -17.19 34.02 3.47
C ALA A 622 -17.85 33.74 4.83
N SER A 623 -18.41 32.56 5.10
CA SER A 623 -19.06 32.30 6.38
C SER A 623 -18.77 30.88 6.89
N GLN A 624 -18.49 30.82 8.19
CA GLN A 624 -18.40 29.59 8.98
C GLN A 624 -19.73 29.41 9.69
N GLY A 625 -20.52 28.42 9.37
CA GLY A 625 -21.67 28.16 10.21
C GLY A 625 -22.65 27.09 9.78
N ASP A 626 -22.87 26.92 8.49
CA ASP A 626 -23.79 25.91 7.98
C ASP A 626 -23.10 24.95 6.98
N LEU A 627 -23.64 23.75 6.83
CA LEU A 627 -23.17 22.74 5.87
C LEU A 627 -23.28 23.18 4.41
N ASP A 628 -24.02 24.22 4.12
CA ASP A 628 -24.06 24.92 2.84
C ASP A 628 -22.87 25.88 2.70
N TYR A 629 -21.67 25.30 2.67
CA TYR A 629 -20.45 26.09 2.46
C TYR A 629 -20.51 26.80 1.12
N ALA A 630 -20.85 28.08 1.16
CA ALA A 630 -20.74 28.99 0.03
C ALA A 630 -19.40 29.72 0.07
N GLY A 631 -18.84 29.97 -1.06
CA GLY A 631 -17.59 30.70 -1.20
C GLY A 631 -17.52 31.39 -2.55
N GLU A 632 -16.42 32.06 -2.77
CA GLU A 632 -16.14 32.70 -4.04
C GLU A 632 -14.86 32.07 -4.64
N LEU A 633 -14.88 31.79 -5.95
CA LEU A 633 -13.72 31.20 -6.62
C LEU A 633 -12.55 32.19 -6.61
N SER A 634 -11.40 31.71 -6.21
CA SER A 634 -10.15 32.48 -6.26
C SER A 634 -9.41 32.27 -7.59
N ALA A 635 -8.52 33.20 -7.90
CA ALA A 635 -7.60 33.08 -9.01
C ALA A 635 -6.43 32.13 -8.67
N GLY A 636 -6.04 32.06 -7.40
CA GLY A 636 -4.91 31.28 -6.94
C GLY A 636 -5.23 29.80 -6.78
N ARG A 637 -4.32 28.94 -7.18
CA ARG A 637 -4.43 27.50 -7.00
C ARG A 637 -4.05 27.10 -5.58
N ASN A 638 -4.87 26.24 -4.95
CA ASN A 638 -4.60 25.67 -3.61
C ASN A 638 -4.31 26.72 -2.53
N THR A 639 -5.04 27.82 -2.54
CA THR A 639 -4.85 28.95 -1.61
C THR A 639 -5.50 28.71 -0.24
N LEU A 640 -6.49 27.85 -0.18
CA LEU A 640 -7.23 27.52 1.04
C LEU A 640 -6.95 26.10 1.51
N ARG A 641 -7.29 25.80 2.75
CA ARG A 641 -7.29 24.44 3.29
C ARG A 641 -8.67 24.04 3.75
N VAL A 642 -9.02 22.80 3.48
CA VAL A 642 -10.15 22.13 4.11
C VAL A 642 -9.96 22.14 5.64
N ALA A 643 -11.03 22.24 6.40
CA ALA A 643 -10.98 22.27 7.86
C ALA A 643 -10.18 21.06 8.40
N PRO A 644 -9.42 21.25 9.52
CA PRO A 644 -8.62 20.17 10.09
C PRO A 644 -9.45 18.95 10.39
N TYR A 645 -8.94 17.80 10.00
CA TYR A 645 -9.54 16.49 10.20
C TYR A 645 -9.12 15.89 11.54
N SER A 646 -10.06 15.26 12.25
CA SER A 646 -9.70 14.32 13.32
C SER A 646 -10.80 13.29 13.55
N ARG A 647 -10.40 12.05 13.85
CA ARG A 647 -11.31 10.93 14.08
C ARG A 647 -10.73 9.94 15.08
N LEU A 648 -11.56 9.54 16.03
CA LEU A 648 -11.30 8.46 16.97
C LEU A 648 -12.23 7.30 16.65
N ASP A 649 -11.65 6.12 16.48
CA ASP A 649 -12.35 4.86 16.31
C ASP A 649 -11.98 3.93 17.45
N ALA A 650 -12.94 3.18 17.97
CA ALA A 650 -12.74 2.25 19.08
C ALA A 650 -13.36 0.88 18.79
N ARG A 651 -12.73 -0.17 19.29
CA ARG A 651 -13.20 -1.55 19.15
C ARG A 651 -12.96 -2.35 20.40
N ALA A 652 -13.94 -3.17 20.77
CA ALA A 652 -13.83 -4.18 21.82
C ALA A 652 -14.07 -5.56 21.22
N ASN A 653 -13.20 -6.52 21.53
CA ASN A 653 -13.30 -7.91 21.08
C ASN A 653 -13.48 -8.82 22.30
N ARG A 654 -14.47 -9.73 22.23
CA ARG A 654 -14.64 -10.80 23.19
C ARG A 654 -14.54 -12.15 22.50
N THR A 655 -13.55 -12.94 22.88
CA THR A 655 -13.23 -14.25 22.29
C THR A 655 -13.67 -15.39 23.20
N PHE A 656 -14.38 -16.36 22.62
CA PHE A 656 -14.77 -17.61 23.21
C PHE A 656 -14.04 -18.74 22.49
N THR A 657 -13.43 -19.63 23.24
CA THR A 657 -12.68 -20.77 22.70
C THR A 657 -13.23 -22.06 23.28
N TRP A 658 -13.54 -23.01 22.41
CA TRP A 658 -13.96 -24.36 22.80
C TRP A 658 -13.37 -25.37 21.78
N ASP A 659 -12.70 -26.37 22.28
CA ASP A 659 -11.94 -27.33 21.48
C ASP A 659 -10.98 -26.61 20.51
N ARG A 660 -11.26 -26.74 19.20
CA ARG A 660 -10.47 -26.15 18.12
C ARG A 660 -11.15 -24.92 17.49
N LYS A 661 -12.31 -24.53 18.02
CA LYS A 661 -13.11 -23.41 17.48
C LYS A 661 -12.91 -22.15 18.29
N ARG A 662 -12.88 -21.04 17.62
CA ARG A 662 -12.78 -19.72 18.23
C ARG A 662 -13.83 -18.79 17.64
N LEU A 663 -14.69 -18.26 18.49
CA LEU A 663 -15.68 -17.25 18.16
C LEU A 663 -15.25 -15.92 18.78
N THR A 664 -15.05 -14.91 17.97
CA THR A 664 -14.83 -13.55 18.44
C THR A 664 -16.01 -12.67 18.08
N LEU A 665 -16.66 -12.12 19.09
CA LEU A 665 -17.65 -11.07 18.92
C LEU A 665 -16.94 -9.73 19.04
N PHE A 666 -17.25 -8.79 18.16
CA PHE A 666 -16.68 -7.45 18.27
C PHE A 666 -17.76 -6.37 18.18
N LEU A 667 -17.53 -5.32 18.95
CA LEU A 667 -18.27 -4.07 18.93
C LEU A 667 -17.32 -2.97 18.51
N GLU A 668 -17.72 -2.17 17.55
CA GLU A 668 -16.94 -1.06 17.02
C GLU A 668 -17.77 0.23 17.03
N ALA A 669 -17.07 1.35 17.18
CA ALA A 669 -17.62 2.68 16.97
C ALA A 669 -16.64 3.51 16.13
N ILE A 670 -17.12 3.95 14.99
CA ILE A 670 -16.43 4.86 14.10
C ILE A 670 -16.75 6.28 14.52
N ASN A 671 -15.75 7.16 14.50
CA ASN A 671 -15.92 8.58 14.85
C ASN A 671 -16.64 8.74 16.21
N VAL A 672 -16.04 8.16 17.25
CA VAL A 672 -16.64 8.04 18.61
C VAL A 672 -17.17 9.35 19.17
N TYR A 673 -16.51 10.47 18.90
CA TYR A 673 -16.96 11.79 19.37
C TYR A 673 -17.83 12.54 18.35
N ASN A 674 -18.28 11.83 17.29
CA ASN A 674 -19.22 12.33 16.28
C ASN A 674 -18.84 13.70 15.70
N ARG A 675 -17.53 13.89 15.42
CA ARG A 675 -17.07 15.14 14.80
C ARG A 675 -17.51 15.19 13.35
N THR A 676 -18.08 16.29 12.92
CA THR A 676 -18.34 16.57 11.52
C THR A 676 -17.02 16.92 10.84
N ASN A 677 -16.38 15.93 10.22
CA ASN A 677 -15.28 16.15 9.29
C ASN A 677 -15.84 16.41 7.89
N VAL A 678 -15.12 17.19 7.11
CA VAL A 678 -15.53 17.51 5.73
C VAL A 678 -14.42 17.19 4.73
N ARG A 679 -14.82 16.88 3.50
CA ARG A 679 -13.94 16.75 2.34
C ARG A 679 -14.27 17.79 1.29
N ALA A 680 -13.31 18.11 0.41
CA ALA A 680 -13.58 18.96 -0.73
C ALA A 680 -14.51 18.23 -1.73
N ALA A 681 -15.49 18.96 -2.27
CA ALA A 681 -16.40 18.49 -3.30
C ALA A 681 -16.26 19.36 -4.56
N LEU A 682 -16.87 18.91 -5.66
CA LEU A 682 -16.96 19.72 -6.88
C LEU A 682 -18.11 20.71 -6.71
N PRO A 683 -17.84 22.02 -6.55
CA PRO A 683 -18.89 23.00 -6.29
C PRO A 683 -19.73 23.28 -7.54
N SER A 684 -20.96 23.70 -7.31
CA SER A 684 -21.75 24.41 -8.31
C SER A 684 -21.33 25.87 -8.34
N VAL A 685 -21.02 26.43 -9.50
CA VAL A 685 -20.50 27.78 -9.64
C VAL A 685 -21.44 28.67 -10.46
N ASN A 686 -21.83 29.81 -9.89
CA ASN A 686 -22.48 30.87 -10.61
C ASN A 686 -21.42 31.66 -11.42
N ARG A 687 -21.42 31.49 -12.72
CA ARG A 687 -20.43 32.12 -13.60
C ARG A 687 -20.51 33.68 -13.68
N ARG A 688 -21.60 34.30 -13.17
CA ARG A 688 -21.75 35.76 -13.16
C ARG A 688 -21.22 36.37 -11.86
N THR A 689 -21.51 35.74 -10.74
CA THR A 689 -21.12 36.23 -9.41
C THR A 689 -19.83 35.60 -8.90
N PHE A 690 -19.35 34.51 -9.55
CA PHE A 690 -18.25 33.66 -9.12
C PHE A 690 -18.51 32.92 -7.78
N GLU A 691 -19.73 33.01 -7.28
CA GLU A 691 -20.16 32.32 -6.09
C GLU A 691 -20.15 30.81 -6.33
N ALA A 692 -19.58 30.07 -5.39
CA ALA A 692 -19.51 28.60 -5.40
C ALA A 692 -20.29 28.04 -4.22
N THR A 693 -21.13 27.05 -4.46
CA THR A 693 -21.92 26.34 -3.43
C THR A 693 -21.60 24.85 -3.45
N GLY A 694 -21.70 24.18 -2.30
CA GLY A 694 -21.36 22.75 -2.20
C GLY A 694 -19.86 22.49 -2.27
N LEU A 695 -19.04 23.39 -1.72
CA LEU A 695 -17.56 23.26 -1.68
C LEU A 695 -17.10 22.08 -0.84
N PHE A 696 -17.89 21.67 0.13
CA PHE A 696 -17.55 20.61 1.06
C PHE A 696 -18.71 19.65 1.27
N GLU A 697 -18.37 18.40 1.50
CA GLU A 697 -19.31 17.33 1.88
C GLU A 697 -18.95 16.77 3.24
N PRO A 698 -19.94 16.49 4.11
CA PRO A 698 -19.69 15.84 5.37
C PRO A 698 -19.18 14.40 5.16
N MET A 699 -18.27 14.00 6.01
CA MET A 699 -17.77 12.62 6.07
C MET A 699 -18.57 11.78 7.07
N VAL A 700 -18.07 10.59 7.37
CA VAL A 700 -18.74 9.58 8.19
C VAL A 700 -19.05 10.09 9.60
N PRO A 701 -20.33 10.11 10.04
CA PRO A 701 -20.73 10.42 11.41
C PRO A 701 -20.35 9.28 12.37
N LEU A 702 -20.81 9.33 13.62
CA LEU A 702 -20.72 8.18 14.51
C LEU A 702 -21.48 6.98 13.93
N ILE A 703 -20.75 5.92 13.61
CA ILE A 703 -21.32 4.65 13.13
C ILE A 703 -20.97 3.54 14.14
N PRO A 704 -21.94 3.03 14.90
CA PRO A 704 -21.75 1.78 15.63
C PRO A 704 -21.79 0.58 14.67
N SER A 705 -20.94 -0.38 14.90
CA SER A 705 -20.87 -1.63 14.15
C SER A 705 -20.68 -2.81 15.07
N VAL A 706 -21.28 -3.93 14.71
CA VAL A 706 -21.09 -5.21 15.39
C VAL A 706 -20.67 -6.25 14.36
N GLY A 707 -19.91 -7.23 14.80
CA GLY A 707 -19.59 -8.33 13.90
C GLY A 707 -19.11 -9.57 14.62
N ILE A 708 -18.94 -10.60 13.82
CA ILE A 708 -18.63 -11.96 14.25
C ILE A 708 -17.44 -12.47 13.45
N LEU A 709 -16.53 -13.10 14.14
CA LEU A 709 -15.42 -13.82 13.55
C LEU A 709 -15.44 -15.25 14.08
N LEU A 710 -15.54 -16.23 13.18
CA LEU A 710 -15.55 -17.65 13.50
C LEU A 710 -14.37 -18.35 12.82
N GLU A 711 -13.54 -19.03 13.64
CA GLU A 711 -12.38 -19.79 13.18
C GLU A 711 -12.53 -21.27 13.64
N PHE A 712 -12.25 -22.24 12.74
CA PHE A 712 -12.37 -23.67 13.04
C PHE A 712 -11.53 -24.56 12.11
#